data_f31c5d07b3ccc31f9a98cc9aed8eb36e
#
_entry.id   f31c5d07b3ccc31f9a98cc9aed8eb36e
#
_cell.length_a   1.000
_cell.length_b   1.000
_cell.length_c   1.000
_cell.angle_alpha   90.00
_cell.angle_beta   90.00
_cell.angle_gamma   90.00
#
_symmetry.space_group_name_H-M   'P 1'
#
loop_
_entity.id
_entity.type
_entity.pdbx_description
1 polymer ?
#
loop_
_entity_poly.entity_id
_entity_poly.type
_entity_poly.pdbx_seq_one_letter_code
_entity_poly.pdbx_strand_id
1 'polypeptide(L)'
;MDDTTKNPEQEEMKENNDGLINDDGYIASGGKIEEVDLTNKMKDSYINYAMSVIVQRALPDVRDGLKPVHRRILYAMQEAGMTSNRPYKKSARIVGEVLGKYHPHGDSSVYDATVRLAQDFNTRYLLVDGHGNFGSVDGDSPAAMRYTEVRMTKIAESMLEDIEKDTVEFVPNYDESLKEPSVLPAKIPALLVNGSAGIAVGMATNIPPHNLREVVKGIDMLIDNPDVDVDELMSVIKGPDFPTGAMILGNEGIRQAYATGRGIVKVRAKAEIEPMAKNKNRIVVTEIPYQVNKARLLESIAGLVKDGVIDGITDLRDESDRRGMRVVVELRADVVPDVILNKLYKHTQLQDSFGIIMLALVDNKPKILNLKQILECYVSHQKDVVTRRTRYDLAKAKERAHILEGLKIALDHLDEVIHTIRNSANAEIAKASLMEKFSLSDRQSQAILDMRLQRLTGLERKKIDDEYVDVLQTIDYLESVLADEQKVLNIIKKDLQEKADKFGDARRTEIVADTGDMDVLDLIADEEIVITLSNQGYIKRQTPDNFRKQRRGGTGKHGGSGKKEDDFTQYLFLATTHNYILFFTNRGQVYTLRGYQIPEAGRQAKGSAIINLLQLSPGEKITAVINVSEFEENKFLFMATNQGTVKRTKLTDFSFVRKSGLKAIVLNDDEELISVRLTEGNASILLATRNGMAIHFSEEDVRCMGRGAHGVRGINLGLHDTVVAMDYAYDPESEVLTVTENGQGKRTKLSEYTKQTRGGKGRINYKLTPKTGDVVGMTVVNPKDELYIITAAGIVIRMDVDQLRELKRNTQGVNVITLREGDKVTAIAAVESEEEIVKE
;
A
#
# COMPACT_ATOMS: atom_id res chain seq x y z
N MET A 1 7.01 -45.08 -70.09
CA MET A 1 7.78 -46.27 -69.72
C MET A 1 7.88 -46.29 -68.27
N ASP A 2 7.08 -47.15 -67.71
CA ASP A 2 6.95 -47.53 -66.34
C ASP A 2 8.27 -48.05 -65.74
N ASP A 3 8.52 -47.69 -64.52
CA ASP A 3 9.26 -48.66 -63.67
C ASP A 3 8.81 -48.47 -62.24
N THR A 4 7.86 -49.37 -61.91
CA THR A 4 7.38 -49.67 -60.57
C THR A 4 8.27 -50.72 -59.96
N THR A 5 9.17 -50.34 -59.11
CA THR A 5 9.80 -51.29 -58.15
C THR A 5 9.16 -51.08 -56.79
N LYS A 6 8.12 -51.87 -56.55
CA LYS A 6 7.60 -52.05 -55.11
C LYS A 6 8.62 -52.84 -54.31
N ASN A 7 9.03 -52.32 -53.21
CA ASN A 7 9.92 -52.97 -52.24
C ASN A 7 9.14 -54.06 -51.48
N PRO A 8 9.57 -55.31 -51.51
CA PRO A 8 8.85 -56.43 -50.89
C PRO A 8 8.78 -56.35 -49.34
N GLU A 9 9.65 -55.57 -48.72
CA GLU A 9 9.62 -55.39 -47.25
C GLU A 9 8.42 -54.56 -46.76
N GLN A 10 7.71 -53.84 -47.62
CA GLN A 10 6.50 -53.06 -47.24
C GLN A 10 5.19 -53.89 -47.31
N GLU A 11 5.20 -55.00 -48.02
CA GLU A 11 4.02 -55.92 -48.04
C GLU A 11 4.04 -56.90 -46.83
N GLU A 12 5.19 -57.35 -46.35
CA GLU A 12 5.30 -58.17 -45.11
C GLU A 12 4.95 -57.41 -43.82
N MET A 13 5.11 -56.09 -43.80
CA MET A 13 4.68 -55.30 -42.64
C MET A 13 3.15 -55.01 -42.58
N LYS A 14 2.41 -55.17 -43.65
CA LYS A 14 0.96 -55.01 -43.69
C LYS A 14 0.13 -56.21 -43.26
N GLU A 15 0.71 -57.41 -43.33
CA GLU A 15 -0.01 -58.65 -42.96
C GLU A 15 0.18 -59.07 -41.52
N ASN A 16 1.13 -58.44 -40.74
CA ASN A 16 1.42 -58.83 -39.35
C ASN A 16 0.75 -57.95 -38.28
N ASN A 17 -0.19 -57.07 -38.67
CA ASN A 17 -0.84 -56.16 -37.69
C ASN A 17 -2.27 -56.58 -37.26
N ASP A 18 -2.73 -57.77 -37.66
CA ASP A 18 -3.93 -58.35 -37.12
C ASP A 18 -3.59 -59.22 -35.89
N GLY A 19 -3.49 -58.59 -34.70
CA GLY A 19 -3.37 -59.33 -33.48
C GLY A 19 -2.23 -58.96 -32.58
N LEU A 20 -2.06 -57.69 -32.29
CA LEU A 20 -1.20 -57.23 -31.16
C LEU A 20 -1.88 -57.59 -29.83
N ILE A 21 -1.40 -58.62 -29.17
CA ILE A 21 -1.69 -58.93 -27.76
C ILE A 21 -0.86 -57.94 -26.94
N ASN A 22 -1.50 -57.13 -26.13
CA ASN A 22 -0.82 -56.29 -25.13
C ASN A 22 -0.22 -57.19 -24.03
N ASP A 23 0.85 -56.75 -23.38
CA ASP A 23 1.53 -57.48 -22.26
C ASP A 23 0.57 -57.92 -21.14
N ASP A 24 -0.66 -57.38 -21.09
CA ASP A 24 -1.71 -57.78 -20.14
C ASP A 24 -2.70 -58.83 -20.69
N GLY A 25 -2.44 -59.44 -21.88
CA GLY A 25 -3.23 -60.54 -22.40
C GLY A 25 -4.61 -60.17 -23.03
N TYR A 26 -4.89 -58.91 -23.32
CA TYR A 26 -6.11 -58.49 -23.99
C TYR A 26 -5.92 -58.40 -25.51
N ILE A 27 -6.75 -59.10 -26.26
CA ILE A 27 -6.85 -58.93 -27.72
C ILE A 27 -7.48 -57.57 -28.00
N ALA A 28 -6.74 -56.68 -28.66
CA ALA A 28 -7.33 -55.46 -29.18
C ALA A 28 -8.41 -55.82 -30.19
N SER A 29 -9.64 -55.68 -29.82
CA SER A 29 -10.80 -55.81 -30.72
C SER A 29 -10.61 -54.83 -31.85
N GLY A 30 -10.57 -55.30 -33.09
CA GLY A 30 -10.28 -54.63 -34.34
C GLY A 30 -10.79 -53.20 -34.52
N GLY A 31 -10.18 -52.27 -33.82
CA GLY A 31 -10.32 -50.83 -34.01
C GLY A 31 -9.24 -50.33 -34.98
N LYS A 32 -9.65 -49.56 -35.95
CA LYS A 32 -8.78 -48.91 -36.91
C LYS A 32 -7.76 -48.04 -36.13
N ILE A 33 -6.49 -48.39 -36.19
CA ILE A 33 -5.40 -47.58 -35.65
C ILE A 33 -5.27 -46.36 -36.57
N GLU A 34 -5.63 -45.19 -36.05
CA GLU A 34 -5.36 -43.91 -36.74
C GLU A 34 -4.02 -43.36 -36.27
N GLU A 35 -3.11 -43.08 -37.18
CA GLU A 35 -1.90 -42.33 -36.87
C GLU A 35 -2.32 -40.90 -36.56
N VAL A 36 -2.06 -40.47 -35.31
CA VAL A 36 -2.34 -39.14 -34.82
C VAL A 36 -1.02 -38.43 -34.57
N ASP A 37 -0.80 -37.30 -35.24
CA ASP A 37 0.29 -36.40 -34.89
C ASP A 37 0.12 -35.90 -33.46
N LEU A 38 1.01 -36.34 -32.56
CA LEU A 38 1.00 -36.00 -31.16
C LEU A 38 0.99 -34.48 -30.95
N THR A 39 1.75 -33.73 -31.77
CA THR A 39 1.85 -32.27 -31.69
C THR A 39 0.52 -31.58 -31.97
N ASN A 40 -0.19 -31.99 -33.00
CA ASN A 40 -1.48 -31.43 -33.34
C ASN A 40 -2.54 -31.83 -32.31
N LYS A 41 -2.55 -33.08 -31.89
CA LYS A 41 -3.49 -33.58 -30.87
C LYS A 41 -3.31 -32.87 -29.54
N MET A 42 -2.06 -32.61 -29.12
CA MET A 42 -1.77 -31.84 -27.91
C MET A 42 -2.21 -30.40 -28.04
N LYS A 43 -1.96 -29.75 -29.19
CA LYS A 43 -2.41 -28.36 -29.41
C LYS A 43 -3.93 -28.25 -29.32
N ASP A 44 -4.67 -29.12 -30.01
CA ASP A 44 -6.13 -29.11 -30.00
C ASP A 44 -6.68 -29.39 -28.58
N SER A 45 -6.12 -30.39 -27.90
CA SER A 45 -6.52 -30.73 -26.54
C SER A 45 -6.23 -29.59 -25.55
N TYR A 46 -5.06 -28.91 -25.69
CA TYR A 46 -4.71 -27.76 -24.85
C TYR A 46 -5.61 -26.55 -25.12
N ILE A 47 -5.93 -26.28 -26.40
CA ILE A 47 -6.84 -25.18 -26.76
C ILE A 47 -8.23 -25.44 -26.18
N ASN A 48 -8.76 -26.67 -26.36
CA ASN A 48 -10.06 -27.04 -25.80
C ASN A 48 -10.11 -26.96 -24.28
N TYR A 49 -9.06 -27.42 -23.60
CA TYR A 49 -8.92 -27.29 -22.15
C TYR A 49 -8.85 -25.81 -21.73
N ALA A 50 -8.02 -25.01 -22.39
CA ALA A 50 -7.89 -23.59 -22.10
C ALA A 50 -9.22 -22.85 -22.28
N MET A 51 -9.93 -23.10 -23.36
CA MET A 51 -11.26 -22.53 -23.62
C MET A 51 -12.29 -22.94 -22.57
N SER A 52 -12.32 -24.22 -22.20
CA SER A 52 -13.20 -24.69 -21.14
C SER A 52 -12.90 -24.00 -19.78
N VAL A 53 -11.62 -23.88 -19.41
CA VAL A 53 -11.21 -23.19 -18.15
C VAL A 53 -11.57 -21.70 -18.20
N ILE A 54 -11.38 -21.03 -19.33
CA ILE A 54 -11.66 -19.60 -19.48
C ILE A 54 -13.17 -19.35 -19.40
N VAL A 55 -13.97 -20.05 -20.23
CA VAL A 55 -15.39 -19.73 -20.42
C VAL A 55 -16.28 -20.42 -19.37
N GLN A 56 -15.93 -21.66 -18.96
CA GLN A 56 -16.83 -22.48 -18.15
C GLN A 56 -16.38 -22.68 -16.70
N ARG A 57 -15.28 -22.03 -16.24
CA ARG A 57 -14.75 -22.25 -14.89
C ARG A 57 -14.28 -21.01 -14.17
N ALA A 58 -13.27 -20.31 -14.71
CA ALA A 58 -12.48 -19.36 -13.93
C ALA A 58 -12.98 -17.92 -13.99
N LEU A 59 -13.56 -17.50 -15.12
CA LEU A 59 -13.95 -16.10 -15.33
C LEU A 59 -15.45 -15.89 -15.10
N PRO A 60 -15.82 -14.72 -14.52
CA PRO A 60 -17.22 -14.31 -14.35
C PRO A 60 -17.79 -13.77 -15.67
N ASP A 61 -19.08 -13.92 -15.88
CA ASP A 61 -19.82 -13.18 -16.91
C ASP A 61 -20.03 -11.74 -16.47
N VAL A 62 -19.86 -10.78 -17.37
CA VAL A 62 -19.95 -9.34 -17.05
C VAL A 62 -21.37 -8.95 -16.61
N ARG A 63 -22.40 -9.65 -17.08
CA ARG A 63 -23.83 -9.35 -16.89
C ARG A 63 -24.30 -9.67 -15.46
N ASP A 64 -23.99 -10.85 -14.96
CA ASP A 64 -24.42 -11.30 -13.62
C ASP A 64 -23.28 -11.40 -12.59
N GLY A 65 -22.01 -11.22 -13.01
CA GLY A 65 -20.85 -11.26 -12.14
C GLY A 65 -20.49 -12.64 -11.59
N LEU A 66 -21.12 -13.70 -12.08
CA LEU A 66 -20.99 -15.03 -11.53
C LEU A 66 -20.15 -15.94 -12.43
N LYS A 67 -19.38 -16.81 -11.77
CA LYS A 67 -18.82 -17.99 -12.45
C LYS A 67 -19.90 -19.05 -12.61
N PRO A 68 -19.75 -19.98 -13.57
CA PRO A 68 -20.75 -21.03 -13.79
C PRO A 68 -21.13 -21.81 -12.53
N VAL A 69 -20.18 -22.16 -11.67
CA VAL A 69 -20.46 -22.89 -10.42
C VAL A 69 -21.36 -22.08 -9.47
N HIS A 70 -21.11 -20.77 -9.33
CA HIS A 70 -21.93 -19.91 -8.46
C HIS A 70 -23.37 -19.76 -9.00
N ARG A 71 -23.50 -19.58 -10.33
CA ARG A 71 -24.80 -19.49 -11.00
C ARG A 71 -25.61 -20.78 -10.83
N ARG A 72 -24.98 -21.92 -11.01
CA ARG A 72 -25.59 -23.25 -10.82
C ARG A 72 -26.02 -23.49 -9.38
N ILE A 73 -25.22 -23.05 -8.38
CA ILE A 73 -25.58 -23.15 -6.97
C ILE A 73 -26.85 -22.34 -6.69
N LEU A 74 -26.92 -21.08 -7.10
CA LEU A 74 -28.07 -20.22 -6.84
C LEU A 74 -29.32 -20.72 -7.57
N TYR A 75 -29.18 -21.15 -8.82
CA TYR A 75 -30.30 -21.71 -9.58
C TYR A 75 -30.84 -23.01 -8.98
N ALA A 76 -29.97 -23.92 -8.56
CA ALA A 76 -30.36 -25.14 -7.88
C ALA A 76 -31.03 -24.87 -6.53
N MET A 77 -30.60 -23.85 -5.79
CA MET A 77 -31.23 -23.40 -4.55
C MET A 77 -32.66 -22.89 -4.82
N GLN A 78 -32.88 -22.15 -5.91
CA GLN A 78 -34.19 -21.66 -6.32
C GLN A 78 -35.12 -22.83 -6.64
N GLU A 79 -34.68 -23.78 -7.47
CA GLU A 79 -35.46 -24.96 -7.81
C GLU A 79 -35.81 -25.84 -6.58
N ALA A 80 -34.82 -25.99 -5.67
CA ALA A 80 -35.03 -26.74 -4.43
C ALA A 80 -35.91 -25.99 -3.40
N GLY A 81 -36.35 -24.77 -3.70
CA GLY A 81 -37.12 -23.88 -2.84
C GLY A 81 -36.40 -23.51 -1.53
N MET A 82 -35.07 -23.29 -1.60
CA MET A 82 -34.25 -22.91 -0.45
C MET A 82 -34.17 -21.39 -0.31
N THR A 83 -35.33 -20.74 -0.26
CA THR A 83 -35.48 -19.28 -0.14
C THR A 83 -35.26 -18.79 1.29
N SER A 84 -35.00 -17.48 1.43
CA SER A 84 -34.61 -16.82 2.70
C SER A 84 -35.68 -16.94 3.81
N ASN A 85 -36.95 -17.12 3.44
CA ASN A 85 -38.08 -17.27 4.34
C ASN A 85 -38.36 -18.74 4.73
N ARG A 86 -37.61 -19.69 4.20
CA ARG A 86 -37.73 -21.11 4.47
C ARG A 86 -36.67 -21.59 5.46
N PRO A 87 -36.92 -22.73 6.16
CA PRO A 87 -35.88 -23.31 7.04
C PRO A 87 -34.62 -23.66 6.29
N TYR A 88 -33.48 -23.61 6.99
CA TYR A 88 -32.22 -24.09 6.49
C TYR A 88 -32.26 -25.56 6.09
N LYS A 89 -31.46 -25.92 5.08
CA LYS A 89 -31.24 -27.30 4.65
C LYS A 89 -29.76 -27.65 4.69
N LYS A 90 -29.42 -28.92 4.93
CA LYS A 90 -28.02 -29.37 4.96
C LYS A 90 -27.28 -28.99 3.67
N SER A 91 -26.04 -28.49 3.79
CA SER A 91 -25.21 -28.12 2.63
C SER A 91 -25.00 -29.30 1.68
N ALA A 92 -24.89 -30.52 2.21
CA ALA A 92 -24.77 -31.74 1.41
C ALA A 92 -25.92 -31.92 0.40
N ARG A 93 -27.15 -31.43 0.73
CA ARG A 93 -28.29 -31.50 -0.17
C ARG A 93 -28.09 -30.65 -1.40
N ILE A 94 -27.72 -29.38 -1.23
CA ILE A 94 -27.50 -28.49 -2.39
C ILE A 94 -26.28 -28.93 -3.23
N VAL A 95 -25.21 -29.41 -2.58
CA VAL A 95 -24.05 -29.97 -3.28
C VAL A 95 -24.49 -31.14 -4.17
N GLY A 96 -25.31 -32.07 -3.63
CA GLY A 96 -25.85 -33.21 -4.40
C GLY A 96 -26.74 -32.80 -5.58
N GLU A 97 -27.63 -31.80 -5.40
CA GLU A 97 -28.50 -31.27 -6.45
C GLU A 97 -27.68 -30.63 -7.57
N VAL A 98 -26.66 -29.83 -7.23
CA VAL A 98 -25.80 -29.17 -8.21
C VAL A 98 -24.96 -30.17 -8.99
N LEU A 99 -24.38 -31.18 -8.32
CA LEU A 99 -23.57 -32.22 -8.97
C LEU A 99 -24.40 -33.08 -9.91
N GLY A 100 -25.55 -33.52 -9.41
CA GLY A 100 -26.42 -34.43 -10.20
C GLY A 100 -27.08 -33.79 -11.41
N LYS A 101 -27.34 -32.48 -11.37
CA LYS A 101 -28.13 -31.81 -12.38
C LYS A 101 -27.30 -30.90 -13.32
N TYR A 102 -26.26 -30.22 -12.82
CA TYR A 102 -25.68 -29.08 -13.53
C TYR A 102 -24.15 -29.07 -13.62
N HIS A 103 -23.46 -29.61 -12.60
CA HIS A 103 -22.01 -29.39 -12.47
C HIS A 103 -21.23 -30.68 -12.21
N PRO A 104 -20.82 -31.42 -13.26
CA PRO A 104 -20.20 -32.76 -13.15
C PRO A 104 -18.72 -32.68 -12.72
N HIS A 105 -18.47 -32.14 -11.53
CA HIS A 105 -17.13 -32.00 -10.96
C HIS A 105 -17.13 -32.49 -9.49
N GLY A 106 -16.00 -32.42 -8.79
CA GLY A 106 -15.89 -32.88 -7.40
C GLY A 106 -16.79 -32.11 -6.43
N ASP A 107 -17.36 -32.83 -5.43
CA ASP A 107 -18.26 -32.29 -4.41
C ASP A 107 -17.59 -31.21 -3.56
N SER A 108 -16.32 -31.38 -3.24
CA SER A 108 -15.53 -30.38 -2.49
C SER A 108 -15.49 -29.03 -3.19
N SER A 109 -15.36 -29.01 -4.53
CA SER A 109 -15.32 -27.75 -5.28
C SER A 109 -16.64 -26.99 -5.23
N VAL A 110 -17.78 -27.68 -5.27
CA VAL A 110 -19.11 -27.08 -5.14
C VAL A 110 -19.35 -26.62 -3.71
N TYR A 111 -18.92 -27.42 -2.73
CA TYR A 111 -19.06 -27.05 -1.32
C TYR A 111 -18.20 -25.80 -0.99
N ASP A 112 -16.94 -25.78 -1.40
CA ASP A 112 -16.06 -24.63 -1.16
C ASP A 112 -16.58 -23.35 -1.84
N ALA A 113 -17.16 -23.45 -3.04
CA ALA A 113 -17.83 -22.34 -3.69
C ALA A 113 -19.04 -21.84 -2.87
N THR A 114 -19.85 -22.76 -2.37
CA THR A 114 -21.00 -22.44 -1.51
C THR A 114 -20.56 -21.77 -0.21
N VAL A 115 -19.50 -22.29 0.41
CA VAL A 115 -18.89 -21.72 1.62
C VAL A 115 -18.44 -20.29 1.42
N ARG A 116 -17.73 -20.01 0.32
CA ARG A 116 -17.26 -18.64 0.02
C ARG A 116 -18.38 -17.63 -0.14
N LEU A 117 -19.52 -18.05 -0.71
CA LEU A 117 -20.70 -17.20 -0.84
C LEU A 117 -21.39 -16.90 0.50
N ALA A 118 -21.07 -17.67 1.56
CA ALA A 118 -21.59 -17.51 2.92
C ALA A 118 -20.61 -16.84 3.90
N GLN A 119 -19.34 -16.60 3.50
CA GLN A 119 -18.31 -15.99 4.34
C GLN A 119 -18.37 -14.47 4.25
N ASP A 120 -18.62 -13.79 5.37
CA ASP A 120 -18.75 -12.33 5.48
C ASP A 120 -17.43 -11.57 5.34
N PHE A 121 -16.31 -12.26 5.52
CA PHE A 121 -14.96 -11.73 5.28
C PHE A 121 -14.47 -11.94 3.84
N ASN A 122 -15.16 -12.73 3.02
CA ASN A 122 -14.84 -12.95 1.60
C ASN A 122 -15.80 -12.25 0.65
N THR A 123 -17.10 -12.23 0.99
CA THR A 123 -18.16 -11.72 0.12
C THR A 123 -18.77 -10.47 0.74
N ARG A 124 -18.75 -9.35 0.01
CA ARG A 124 -19.21 -8.05 0.54
C ARG A 124 -20.71 -8.03 0.81
N TYR A 125 -21.50 -8.66 -0.07
CA TYR A 125 -22.93 -8.86 0.08
C TYR A 125 -23.24 -10.35 -0.09
N LEU A 126 -23.51 -11.02 1.02
CA LEU A 126 -23.68 -12.47 1.08
C LEU A 126 -24.81 -12.96 0.17
N LEU A 127 -24.54 -13.99 -0.62
CA LEU A 127 -25.53 -14.65 -1.46
C LEU A 127 -26.10 -15.92 -0.80
N VAL A 128 -25.36 -16.52 0.10
CA VAL A 128 -25.77 -17.70 0.89
C VAL A 128 -25.82 -17.32 2.36
N ASP A 129 -26.93 -17.65 3.01
CA ASP A 129 -27.10 -17.55 4.44
C ASP A 129 -26.75 -18.92 5.06
N GLY A 130 -25.64 -18.95 5.80
CA GLY A 130 -25.05 -20.17 6.36
C GLY A 130 -25.31 -20.29 7.86
N HIS A 131 -25.63 -21.50 8.31
CA HIS A 131 -25.76 -21.84 9.71
C HIS A 131 -24.79 -22.97 10.07
N GLY A 132 -23.89 -22.71 11.02
CA GLY A 132 -22.77 -23.59 11.42
C GLY A 132 -21.40 -22.94 11.28
N ASN A 133 -20.35 -23.76 11.20
CA ASN A 133 -18.99 -23.28 11.01
C ASN A 133 -18.63 -23.25 9.51
N PHE A 134 -18.50 -22.05 8.95
CA PHE A 134 -18.09 -21.79 7.56
C PHE A 134 -16.63 -21.31 7.45
N GLY A 135 -15.80 -21.59 8.46
CA GLY A 135 -14.42 -21.11 8.52
C GLY A 135 -14.30 -19.74 9.18
N SER A 136 -13.09 -19.23 9.29
CA SER A 136 -12.78 -17.95 9.91
C SER A 136 -11.69 -17.18 9.16
N VAL A 137 -11.48 -15.93 9.54
CA VAL A 137 -10.36 -15.08 9.05
C VAL A 137 -8.99 -15.67 9.41
N ASP A 138 -8.94 -16.58 10.40
CA ASP A 138 -7.74 -17.31 10.81
C ASP A 138 -7.36 -18.43 9.83
N GLY A 139 -8.22 -18.68 8.84
CA GLY A 139 -8.01 -19.73 7.84
C GLY A 139 -8.46 -21.11 8.31
N ASP A 140 -9.29 -21.18 9.36
CA ASP A 140 -9.92 -22.41 9.73
C ASP A 140 -10.78 -22.95 8.60
N SER A 141 -10.72 -24.24 8.40
CA SER A 141 -11.56 -24.92 7.42
C SER A 141 -13.03 -24.94 7.86
N PRO A 142 -13.98 -24.85 6.92
CA PRO A 142 -15.37 -25.04 7.23
C PRO A 142 -15.63 -26.46 7.75
N ALA A 143 -16.67 -26.63 8.55
CA ALA A 143 -17.11 -27.96 8.96
C ALA A 143 -17.60 -28.75 7.73
N ALA A 144 -17.53 -30.07 7.76
CA ALA A 144 -18.01 -30.91 6.66
C ALA A 144 -19.47 -30.61 6.32
N MET A 145 -19.83 -30.70 5.01
CA MET A 145 -21.14 -30.30 4.47
C MET A 145 -22.34 -31.01 5.08
N ARG A 146 -22.12 -32.14 5.79
CA ARG A 146 -23.17 -32.83 6.55
C ARG A 146 -23.57 -32.14 7.84
N TYR A 147 -22.73 -31.24 8.37
CA TYR A 147 -22.99 -30.49 9.61
C TYR A 147 -23.53 -29.09 9.32
N THR A 148 -23.02 -28.41 8.30
CA THR A 148 -23.46 -27.06 7.93
C THR A 148 -24.81 -27.05 7.22
N GLU A 149 -25.54 -25.95 7.36
CA GLU A 149 -26.82 -25.72 6.75
C GLU A 149 -26.86 -24.41 6.00
N VAL A 150 -27.59 -24.34 4.91
CA VAL A 150 -27.62 -23.18 4.00
C VAL A 150 -29.05 -22.90 3.51
N ARG A 151 -29.27 -21.66 3.12
CA ARG A 151 -30.39 -21.15 2.33
C ARG A 151 -29.93 -19.89 1.55
N MET A 152 -30.73 -19.43 0.60
CA MET A 152 -30.46 -18.15 -0.06
C MET A 152 -30.68 -16.97 0.89
N THR A 153 -29.92 -15.90 0.66
CA THR A 153 -30.21 -14.58 1.24
C THR A 153 -31.26 -13.85 0.41
N LYS A 154 -31.87 -12.79 0.95
CA LYS A 154 -32.83 -11.96 0.20
C LYS A 154 -32.17 -11.27 -1.01
N ILE A 155 -30.89 -10.98 -0.93
CA ILE A 155 -30.15 -10.37 -2.04
C ILE A 155 -29.91 -11.40 -3.15
N ALA A 156 -29.66 -12.67 -2.82
CA ALA A 156 -29.54 -13.73 -3.80
C ALA A 156 -30.89 -14.00 -4.55
N GLU A 157 -32.02 -13.90 -3.84
CA GLU A 157 -33.34 -13.98 -4.47
C GLU A 157 -33.52 -12.87 -5.51
N SER A 158 -32.97 -11.67 -5.28
CA SER A 158 -33.02 -10.57 -6.27
C SER A 158 -32.18 -10.82 -7.50
N MET A 159 -31.17 -11.73 -7.43
CA MET A 159 -30.41 -12.16 -8.62
C MET A 159 -31.24 -13.07 -9.55
N LEU A 160 -32.21 -13.77 -8.99
CA LEU A 160 -33.04 -14.76 -9.68
C LEU A 160 -34.47 -14.24 -9.95
N GLU A 161 -34.80 -13.03 -9.52
CA GLU A 161 -36.14 -12.45 -9.63
C GLU A 161 -36.57 -12.38 -11.10
N ASP A 162 -37.79 -12.86 -11.39
CA ASP A 162 -38.39 -12.94 -12.72
C ASP A 162 -37.72 -13.94 -13.70
N ILE A 163 -36.90 -14.89 -13.22
CA ILE A 163 -36.24 -15.88 -14.09
C ILE A 163 -37.25 -16.79 -14.83
N GLU A 164 -38.44 -17.02 -14.25
CA GLU A 164 -39.52 -17.78 -14.83
C GLU A 164 -40.28 -17.03 -15.94
N LYS A 165 -40.00 -15.73 -16.15
CA LYS A 165 -40.68 -14.90 -17.15
C LYS A 165 -39.90 -14.80 -18.46
N ASP A 166 -39.14 -15.81 -18.83
CA ASP A 166 -38.30 -15.87 -20.05
C ASP A 166 -37.36 -14.67 -20.20
N THR A 167 -36.83 -14.18 -19.07
CA THR A 167 -35.96 -12.99 -19.02
C THR A 167 -34.53 -13.26 -19.49
N VAL A 168 -34.08 -14.51 -19.42
CA VAL A 168 -32.76 -14.98 -19.81
C VAL A 168 -32.84 -16.24 -20.67
N GLU A 169 -31.77 -16.54 -21.41
CA GLU A 169 -31.69 -17.76 -22.22
C GLU A 169 -31.33 -18.96 -21.35
N PHE A 170 -32.00 -20.09 -21.66
CA PHE A 170 -31.72 -21.39 -21.08
C PHE A 170 -31.01 -22.27 -22.08
N VAL A 171 -29.90 -22.87 -21.65
CA VAL A 171 -29.08 -23.80 -22.42
C VAL A 171 -29.21 -25.23 -21.86
N PRO A 172 -28.99 -26.29 -22.65
CA PRO A 172 -28.90 -27.64 -22.12
C PRO A 172 -27.80 -27.75 -21.07
N ASN A 173 -28.05 -28.58 -20.05
CA ASN A 173 -27.03 -28.97 -19.08
C ASN A 173 -26.03 -29.98 -19.71
N TYR A 174 -25.07 -30.48 -18.91
CA TYR A 174 -23.98 -31.33 -19.40
C TYR A 174 -24.41 -32.65 -20.05
N ASP A 175 -25.58 -33.21 -19.71
CA ASP A 175 -26.14 -34.47 -20.26
C ASP A 175 -27.39 -34.23 -21.12
N GLU A 176 -27.74 -32.99 -21.43
CA GLU A 176 -28.90 -32.55 -22.21
C GLU A 176 -30.27 -32.96 -21.65
N SER A 177 -30.30 -33.50 -20.43
CA SER A 177 -31.53 -33.93 -19.76
C SER A 177 -32.37 -32.78 -19.21
N LEU A 178 -31.71 -31.69 -18.80
CA LEU A 178 -32.28 -30.48 -18.20
C LEU A 178 -31.78 -29.22 -18.87
N LYS A 179 -32.34 -28.09 -18.49
CA LYS A 179 -31.87 -26.78 -18.95
C LYS A 179 -31.38 -25.95 -17.74
N GLU A 180 -30.34 -25.20 -17.96
CA GLU A 180 -29.80 -24.25 -16.98
C GLU A 180 -29.74 -22.83 -17.58
N PRO A 181 -29.83 -21.76 -16.78
CA PRO A 181 -29.73 -20.40 -17.28
C PRO A 181 -28.30 -20.10 -17.70
N SER A 182 -28.12 -19.52 -18.90
CA SER A 182 -26.83 -19.08 -19.40
C SER A 182 -26.28 -17.92 -18.56
N VAL A 183 -27.16 -17.08 -18.02
CA VAL A 183 -26.91 -15.93 -17.15
C VAL A 183 -28.14 -15.71 -16.26
N LEU A 184 -27.97 -15.08 -15.09
CA LEU A 184 -29.12 -14.72 -14.25
C LEU A 184 -29.67 -13.32 -14.63
N PRO A 185 -30.97 -13.05 -14.32
CA PRO A 185 -31.54 -11.70 -14.50
C PRO A 185 -30.78 -10.60 -13.75
N ALA A 186 -30.23 -10.94 -12.58
CA ALA A 186 -29.26 -10.17 -11.81
C ALA A 186 -29.67 -8.68 -11.57
N LYS A 187 -30.78 -8.46 -10.85
CA LYS A 187 -31.22 -7.10 -10.48
C LYS A 187 -30.25 -6.35 -9.52
N ILE A 188 -29.03 -6.84 -9.38
CA ILE A 188 -27.94 -6.26 -8.61
C ILE A 188 -26.67 -6.40 -9.44
N PRO A 189 -25.83 -5.35 -9.58
CA PRO A 189 -24.60 -5.37 -10.37
C PRO A 189 -23.49 -6.15 -9.64
N ALA A 190 -23.68 -7.48 -9.51
CA ALA A 190 -22.89 -8.32 -8.62
C ALA A 190 -21.41 -8.41 -8.99
N LEU A 191 -21.04 -8.20 -10.26
CA LEU A 191 -19.64 -8.18 -10.69
C LEU A 191 -18.83 -7.11 -9.95
N LEU A 192 -19.37 -5.90 -9.81
CA LEU A 192 -18.71 -4.82 -9.07
C LEU A 192 -18.98 -4.93 -7.57
N VAL A 193 -20.19 -5.25 -7.18
CA VAL A 193 -20.60 -5.22 -5.77
C VAL A 193 -19.90 -6.29 -4.93
N ASN A 194 -19.76 -7.50 -5.45
CA ASN A 194 -19.07 -8.61 -4.77
C ASN A 194 -17.66 -8.88 -5.33
N GLY A 195 -17.34 -8.32 -6.49
CA GLY A 195 -16.09 -8.63 -7.14
C GLY A 195 -15.97 -10.08 -7.63
N SER A 196 -14.85 -10.44 -8.17
CA SER A 196 -14.50 -11.81 -8.56
C SER A 196 -13.00 -11.99 -8.70
N ALA A 197 -12.46 -13.09 -8.20
CA ALA A 197 -11.07 -13.47 -8.38
C ALA A 197 -10.98 -14.86 -9.02
N GLY A 198 -10.12 -15.05 -10.04
CA GLY A 198 -9.98 -16.33 -10.73
C GLY A 198 -8.71 -16.40 -11.56
N ILE A 199 -8.17 -17.61 -11.65
CA ILE A 199 -6.96 -17.89 -12.45
C ILE A 199 -7.38 -18.82 -13.58
N ALA A 200 -7.24 -18.35 -14.82
CA ALA A 200 -7.48 -19.12 -16.03
C ALA A 200 -6.16 -19.44 -16.72
N VAL A 201 -6.23 -20.09 -17.89
CA VAL A 201 -5.04 -20.37 -18.69
C VAL A 201 -4.58 -19.08 -19.39
N GLY A 202 -3.38 -18.62 -19.08
CA GLY A 202 -2.77 -17.43 -19.66
C GLY A 202 -3.34 -16.09 -19.21
N MET A 203 -4.34 -16.06 -18.31
CA MET A 203 -4.96 -14.84 -17.79
C MET A 203 -5.55 -15.03 -16.42
N ALA A 204 -5.71 -13.94 -15.68
CA ALA A 204 -6.35 -13.93 -14.38
C ALA A 204 -7.30 -12.74 -14.25
N THR A 205 -8.33 -12.88 -13.44
CA THR A 205 -9.22 -11.80 -13.02
C THR A 205 -9.10 -11.56 -11.53
N ASN A 206 -9.14 -10.30 -11.12
CA ASN A 206 -9.17 -9.90 -9.72
C ASN A 206 -9.92 -8.57 -9.60
N ILE A 207 -11.24 -8.66 -9.58
CA ILE A 207 -12.14 -7.52 -9.51
C ILE A 207 -12.49 -7.30 -8.05
N PRO A 208 -12.17 -6.14 -7.44
CA PRO A 208 -12.48 -5.86 -6.05
C PRO A 208 -13.98 -5.62 -5.85
N PRO A 209 -14.52 -5.89 -4.66
CA PRO A 209 -15.88 -5.53 -4.29
C PRO A 209 -16.05 -4.02 -4.11
N HIS A 210 -17.31 -3.54 -4.29
CA HIS A 210 -17.67 -2.12 -4.19
C HIS A 210 -18.95 -1.93 -3.38
N ASN A 211 -19.18 -0.71 -2.93
CA ASN A 211 -20.40 -0.34 -2.22
C ASN A 211 -21.61 -0.29 -3.16
N LEU A 212 -22.70 -0.97 -2.81
CA LEU A 212 -23.89 -1.07 -3.65
C LEU A 212 -24.50 0.31 -3.94
N ARG A 213 -24.60 1.19 -2.94
CA ARG A 213 -25.18 2.54 -3.13
C ARG A 213 -24.36 3.40 -4.08
N GLU A 214 -23.03 3.27 -4.02
CA GLU A 214 -22.14 4.00 -4.94
C GLU A 214 -22.26 3.48 -6.36
N VAL A 215 -22.28 2.16 -6.55
CA VAL A 215 -22.42 1.55 -7.89
C VAL A 215 -23.77 1.90 -8.52
N VAL A 216 -24.86 1.84 -7.75
CA VAL A 216 -26.20 2.23 -8.25
C VAL A 216 -26.23 3.69 -8.67
N LYS A 217 -25.68 4.61 -7.87
CA LYS A 217 -25.54 6.02 -8.25
C LYS A 217 -24.72 6.20 -9.53
N GLY A 218 -23.64 5.43 -9.71
CA GLY A 218 -22.85 5.47 -10.94
C GLY A 218 -23.65 4.97 -12.15
N ILE A 219 -24.49 3.95 -11.99
CA ILE A 219 -25.42 3.48 -13.04
C ILE A 219 -26.46 4.55 -13.36
N ASP A 220 -27.03 5.21 -12.35
CA ASP A 220 -27.97 6.31 -12.55
C ASP A 220 -27.35 7.46 -13.36
N MET A 221 -26.10 7.85 -13.03
CA MET A 221 -25.34 8.85 -13.79
C MET A 221 -25.14 8.43 -15.26
N LEU A 222 -24.78 7.17 -15.49
CA LEU A 222 -24.56 6.64 -16.85
C LEU A 222 -25.85 6.61 -17.66
N ILE A 223 -26.99 6.29 -17.05
CA ILE A 223 -28.30 6.30 -17.70
C ILE A 223 -28.71 7.74 -18.06
N ASP A 224 -28.46 8.71 -17.19
CA ASP A 224 -28.80 10.12 -17.42
C ASP A 224 -27.83 10.78 -18.43
N ASN A 225 -26.56 10.38 -18.43
CA ASN A 225 -25.54 10.88 -19.36
C ASN A 225 -24.69 9.72 -19.89
N PRO A 226 -25.00 9.17 -21.08
CA PRO A 226 -24.21 8.09 -21.67
C PRO A 226 -22.76 8.47 -22.00
N ASP A 227 -22.46 9.78 -22.12
CA ASP A 227 -21.12 10.28 -22.42
C ASP A 227 -20.27 10.55 -21.15
N VAL A 228 -20.79 10.24 -19.94
CA VAL A 228 -20.09 10.37 -18.66
C VAL A 228 -18.69 9.74 -18.74
N ASP A 229 -17.67 10.45 -18.26
CA ASP A 229 -16.32 9.94 -18.21
C ASP A 229 -16.02 9.17 -16.90
N VAL A 230 -14.82 8.53 -16.86
CA VAL A 230 -14.42 7.73 -15.70
C VAL A 230 -14.17 8.61 -14.48
N ASP A 231 -13.63 9.82 -14.65
CA ASP A 231 -13.34 10.72 -13.53
C ASP A 231 -14.65 11.26 -12.90
N GLU A 232 -15.67 11.51 -13.73
CA GLU A 232 -17.01 11.86 -13.23
C GLU A 232 -17.65 10.68 -12.47
N LEU A 233 -17.53 9.44 -12.98
CA LEU A 233 -18.00 8.24 -12.28
C LEU A 233 -17.29 8.04 -10.94
N MET A 234 -16.00 8.38 -10.83
CA MET A 234 -15.24 8.33 -9.58
C MET A 234 -15.71 9.32 -8.53
N SER A 235 -16.46 10.36 -8.91
CA SER A 235 -17.07 11.27 -7.93
C SER A 235 -18.09 10.57 -7.04
N VAL A 236 -18.76 9.53 -7.55
CA VAL A 236 -19.76 8.71 -6.86
C VAL A 236 -19.27 7.32 -6.50
N ILE A 237 -18.52 6.62 -7.38
CA ILE A 237 -17.88 5.33 -7.11
C ILE A 237 -16.43 5.60 -6.69
N LYS A 238 -16.24 5.85 -5.41
CA LYS A 238 -14.96 6.35 -4.87
C LYS A 238 -13.80 5.35 -4.98
N GLY A 239 -14.11 4.05 -4.95
CA GLY A 239 -13.09 3.00 -4.96
C GLY A 239 -13.63 1.67 -4.43
N PRO A 240 -12.77 0.64 -4.34
CA PRO A 240 -13.10 -0.65 -3.72
C PRO A 240 -13.64 -0.47 -2.30
N ASP A 241 -14.52 -1.37 -1.88
CA ASP A 241 -15.12 -1.43 -0.55
C ASP A 241 -15.05 -2.87 -0.03
N PHE A 242 -13.97 -3.19 0.65
CA PHE A 242 -13.67 -4.55 1.09
C PHE A 242 -14.54 -4.97 2.28
N PRO A 243 -14.94 -6.24 2.36
CA PRO A 243 -15.73 -6.76 3.48
C PRO A 243 -15.02 -6.64 4.83
N THR A 244 -13.69 -6.72 4.84
CA THR A 244 -12.83 -6.60 6.03
C THR A 244 -12.52 -5.16 6.44
N GLY A 245 -13.05 -4.15 5.73
CA GLY A 245 -12.75 -2.73 6.00
C GLY A 245 -11.35 -2.34 5.55
N ALA A 246 -10.49 -1.94 6.48
CA ALA A 246 -9.14 -1.43 6.25
C ALA A 246 -9.10 -0.10 5.49
N MET A 247 -7.91 0.37 5.14
CA MET A 247 -7.69 1.67 4.50
C MET A 247 -6.97 1.49 3.16
N ILE A 248 -7.43 2.20 2.13
CA ILE A 248 -6.72 2.31 0.85
C ILE A 248 -5.90 3.60 0.87
N LEU A 249 -4.61 3.50 0.51
CA LEU A 249 -3.70 4.63 0.43
C LEU A 249 -3.66 5.20 -0.99
N GLY A 250 -4.07 6.47 -1.13
CA GLY A 250 -4.07 7.18 -2.39
C GLY A 250 -5.18 6.78 -3.36
N ASN A 251 -5.42 7.63 -4.37
CA ASN A 251 -6.45 7.44 -5.38
C ASN A 251 -5.88 7.03 -6.75
N GLU A 252 -4.57 7.16 -6.97
CA GLU A 252 -3.96 6.98 -8.29
C GLU A 252 -4.13 5.54 -8.82
N GLY A 253 -3.90 4.54 -7.96
CA GLY A 253 -4.09 3.13 -8.32
C GLY A 253 -5.55 2.79 -8.65
N ILE A 254 -6.51 3.43 -7.97
CA ILE A 254 -7.95 3.30 -8.25
C ILE A 254 -8.26 3.90 -9.61
N ARG A 255 -7.80 5.13 -9.85
CA ARG A 255 -8.02 5.85 -11.10
C ARG A 255 -7.47 5.07 -12.29
N GLN A 256 -6.24 4.59 -12.17
CA GLN A 256 -5.61 3.75 -13.20
C GLN A 256 -6.43 2.49 -13.48
N ALA A 257 -6.90 1.79 -12.42
CA ALA A 257 -7.71 0.59 -12.56
C ALA A 257 -9.03 0.87 -13.27
N TYR A 258 -9.72 1.96 -12.91
CA TYR A 258 -11.01 2.31 -13.49
C TYR A 258 -10.90 2.82 -14.94
N ALA A 259 -9.81 3.48 -15.28
CA ALA A 259 -9.56 3.96 -16.65
C ALA A 259 -9.11 2.84 -17.59
N THR A 260 -8.27 1.91 -17.14
CA THR A 260 -7.60 0.92 -18.01
C THR A 260 -8.00 -0.52 -17.77
N GLY A 261 -8.75 -0.82 -16.70
CA GLY A 261 -9.06 -2.17 -16.25
C GLY A 261 -7.91 -2.84 -15.47
N ARG A 262 -6.79 -2.14 -15.22
CA ARG A 262 -5.65 -2.65 -14.45
C ARG A 262 -5.09 -1.56 -13.54
N GLY A 263 -4.79 -1.91 -12.29
CA GLY A 263 -4.18 -1.00 -11.32
C GLY A 263 -3.73 -1.74 -10.08
N ILE A 264 -3.01 -1.05 -9.21
CA ILE A 264 -2.57 -1.59 -7.92
C ILE A 264 -2.96 -0.59 -6.85
N VAL A 265 -3.65 -1.05 -5.82
CA VAL A 265 -4.00 -0.26 -4.65
C VAL A 265 -3.26 -0.79 -3.43
N LYS A 266 -2.69 0.09 -2.61
CA LYS A 266 -2.09 -0.27 -1.32
C LYS A 266 -3.20 -0.30 -0.28
N VAL A 267 -3.35 -1.42 0.41
CA VAL A 267 -4.34 -1.60 1.49
C VAL A 267 -3.60 -1.74 2.80
N ARG A 268 -3.96 -0.94 3.78
CA ARG A 268 -3.33 -0.90 5.11
C ARG A 268 -4.35 -1.25 6.18
N ALA A 269 -3.94 -2.05 7.14
CA ALA A 269 -4.71 -2.38 8.33
C ALA A 269 -5.06 -1.12 9.15
N LYS A 270 -6.22 -1.14 9.80
CA LYS A 270 -6.58 -0.10 10.77
C LYS A 270 -5.97 -0.45 12.12
N ALA A 271 -5.05 0.38 12.57
CA ALA A 271 -4.34 0.20 13.83
C ALA A 271 -4.36 1.49 14.64
N GLU A 272 -4.52 1.36 15.95
CA GLU A 272 -4.53 2.44 16.91
C GLU A 272 -3.49 2.19 18.01
N ILE A 273 -2.85 3.27 18.51
CA ILE A 273 -1.91 3.19 19.60
C ILE A 273 -2.65 3.55 20.89
N GLU A 274 -2.76 2.60 21.80
CA GLU A 274 -3.41 2.78 23.09
C GLU A 274 -2.36 2.83 24.23
N PRO A 275 -2.42 3.84 25.13
CA PRO A 275 -1.55 3.89 26.28
C PRO A 275 -1.89 2.81 27.32
N MET A 276 -0.86 2.29 27.99
CA MET A 276 -0.96 1.31 29.06
C MET A 276 -0.36 1.85 30.37
N ALA A 277 -0.58 1.13 31.46
CA ALA A 277 0.06 1.43 32.74
C ALA A 277 1.60 1.34 32.64
N LYS A 278 2.31 2.08 33.49
CA LYS A 278 3.78 2.11 33.55
C LYS A 278 4.46 2.67 32.31
N ASN A 279 3.88 3.67 31.68
CA ASN A 279 4.41 4.35 30.47
C ASN A 279 4.63 3.39 29.27
N LYS A 280 3.91 2.28 29.21
CA LYS A 280 3.91 1.38 28.07
C LYS A 280 2.81 1.77 27.08
N ASN A 281 2.97 1.37 25.82
CA ASN A 281 1.96 1.48 24.79
C ASN A 281 1.67 0.11 24.21
N ARG A 282 0.50 -0.01 23.57
CA ARG A 282 0.15 -1.17 22.74
C ARG A 282 -0.42 -0.70 21.43
N ILE A 283 -0.15 -1.46 20.38
CA ILE A 283 -0.76 -1.29 19.08
C ILE A 283 -1.95 -2.25 19.02
N VAL A 284 -3.11 -1.74 18.69
CA VAL A 284 -4.34 -2.50 18.56
C VAL A 284 -4.79 -2.46 17.11
N VAL A 285 -4.84 -3.63 16.45
CA VAL A 285 -5.29 -3.77 15.06
C VAL A 285 -6.72 -4.26 15.07
N THR A 286 -7.63 -3.49 14.48
CA THR A 286 -9.07 -3.77 14.43
C THR A 286 -9.55 -4.26 13.07
N GLU A 287 -8.81 -3.93 11.99
CA GLU A 287 -9.12 -4.34 10.63
C GLU A 287 -7.83 -4.70 9.90
N ILE A 288 -7.87 -5.76 9.08
CA ILE A 288 -6.73 -6.22 8.27
C ILE A 288 -7.06 -6.15 6.78
N PRO A 289 -6.05 -6.07 5.91
CA PRO A 289 -6.26 -6.05 4.48
C PRO A 289 -7.06 -7.27 3.98
N TYR A 290 -7.84 -7.05 2.94
CA TYR A 290 -8.67 -8.09 2.34
C TYR A 290 -7.84 -9.28 1.86
N GLN A 291 -8.33 -10.52 2.09
CA GLN A 291 -7.69 -11.79 1.79
C GLN A 291 -6.43 -12.12 2.62
N VAL A 292 -6.09 -11.33 3.62
CA VAL A 292 -5.02 -11.65 4.57
C VAL A 292 -5.52 -12.66 5.61
N ASN A 293 -4.72 -13.68 5.87
CA ASN A 293 -4.97 -14.65 6.94
C ASN A 293 -4.41 -14.12 8.26
N LYS A 294 -5.27 -13.93 9.27
CA LYS A 294 -4.89 -13.33 10.56
C LYS A 294 -3.88 -14.19 11.34
N ALA A 295 -4.06 -15.51 11.39
CA ALA A 295 -3.15 -16.40 12.12
C ALA A 295 -1.73 -16.38 11.52
N ARG A 296 -1.61 -16.46 10.18
CA ARG A 296 -0.31 -16.36 9.50
C ARG A 296 0.34 -14.98 9.67
N LEU A 297 -0.47 -13.93 9.72
CA LEU A 297 0.02 -12.58 10.01
C LEU A 297 0.66 -12.52 11.40
N LEU A 298 -0.01 -13.09 12.43
CA LEU A 298 0.51 -13.16 13.79
C LEU A 298 1.80 -14.00 13.87
N GLU A 299 1.83 -15.15 13.20
CA GLU A 299 3.03 -15.99 13.09
C GLU A 299 4.21 -15.22 12.43
N SER A 300 3.92 -14.46 11.37
CA SER A 300 4.92 -13.63 10.69
C SER A 300 5.48 -12.54 11.62
N ILE A 301 4.62 -11.85 12.39
CA ILE A 301 5.05 -10.85 13.36
C ILE A 301 5.93 -11.51 14.44
N ALA A 302 5.52 -12.63 14.99
CA ALA A 302 6.29 -13.37 16.00
C ALA A 302 7.65 -13.84 15.45
N GLY A 303 7.71 -14.27 14.18
CA GLY A 303 8.93 -14.62 13.48
C GLY A 303 9.90 -13.43 13.39
N LEU A 304 9.44 -12.26 12.97
CA LEU A 304 10.26 -11.04 12.87
C LEU A 304 10.82 -10.59 14.22
N VAL A 305 10.05 -10.78 15.30
CA VAL A 305 10.53 -10.50 16.67
C VAL A 305 11.63 -11.50 17.08
N LYS A 306 11.41 -12.80 16.81
CA LYS A 306 12.38 -13.85 17.12
C LYS A 306 13.70 -13.68 16.35
N ASP A 307 13.62 -13.24 15.10
CA ASP A 307 14.77 -13.02 14.22
C ASP A 307 15.47 -11.68 14.50
N GLY A 308 14.95 -10.87 15.44
CA GLY A 308 15.52 -9.58 15.82
C GLY A 308 15.37 -8.47 14.77
N VAL A 309 14.50 -8.65 13.78
CA VAL A 309 14.20 -7.61 12.76
C VAL A 309 13.35 -6.49 13.37
N ILE A 310 12.42 -6.84 14.26
CA ILE A 310 11.61 -5.90 15.03
C ILE A 310 11.89 -6.15 16.51
N ASP A 311 12.58 -5.21 17.15
CA ASP A 311 12.79 -5.21 18.59
C ASP A 311 11.76 -4.30 19.27
N GLY A 312 11.48 -4.54 20.56
CA GLY A 312 10.59 -3.70 21.35
C GLY A 312 9.17 -4.23 21.55
N ILE A 313 8.80 -5.33 20.94
CA ILE A 313 7.52 -6.03 21.19
C ILE A 313 7.72 -6.96 22.39
N THR A 314 6.84 -6.85 23.40
CA THR A 314 6.88 -7.68 24.61
C THR A 314 5.88 -8.81 24.60
N ASP A 315 4.73 -8.62 23.93
CA ASP A 315 3.68 -9.63 23.84
C ASP A 315 2.83 -9.42 22.59
N LEU A 316 2.29 -10.51 22.06
CA LEU A 316 1.44 -10.54 20.89
C LEU A 316 0.24 -11.46 21.18
N ARG A 317 -0.96 -10.90 21.17
CA ARG A 317 -2.19 -11.63 21.49
C ARG A 317 -3.28 -11.38 20.48
N ASP A 318 -4.09 -12.40 20.26
CA ASP A 318 -5.38 -12.28 19.58
C ASP A 318 -6.49 -12.21 20.62
N GLU A 319 -7.12 -11.05 20.70
CA GLU A 319 -8.27 -10.78 21.59
C GLU A 319 -9.59 -10.68 20.79
N SER A 320 -9.61 -11.16 19.54
CA SER A 320 -10.81 -11.12 18.69
C SER A 320 -11.96 -11.91 19.31
N ASP A 321 -13.13 -11.30 19.34
CA ASP A 321 -14.35 -11.90 19.87
C ASP A 321 -15.55 -11.59 18.95
N ARG A 322 -16.77 -11.84 19.44
CA ARG A 322 -18.02 -11.58 18.69
C ARG A 322 -18.26 -10.08 18.41
N ARG A 323 -17.54 -9.17 19.05
CA ARG A 323 -17.62 -7.72 18.84
C ARG A 323 -16.77 -7.27 17.67
N GLY A 324 -15.80 -8.08 17.29
CA GLY A 324 -14.93 -7.79 16.16
C GLY A 324 -13.51 -8.29 16.34
N MET A 325 -12.69 -7.99 15.35
CA MET A 325 -11.27 -8.30 15.36
C MET A 325 -10.52 -7.38 16.32
N ARG A 326 -9.61 -7.95 17.11
CA ARG A 326 -8.72 -7.21 18.00
C ARG A 326 -7.39 -7.95 18.17
N VAL A 327 -6.39 -7.56 17.41
CA VAL A 327 -5.02 -8.04 17.60
C VAL A 327 -4.25 -7.01 18.42
N VAL A 328 -3.63 -7.46 19.50
CA VAL A 328 -2.91 -6.60 20.45
C VAL A 328 -1.42 -6.91 20.41
N VAL A 329 -0.61 -5.88 20.15
CA VAL A 329 0.85 -5.91 20.18
C VAL A 329 1.33 -5.02 21.30
N GLU A 330 1.82 -5.59 22.42
CA GLU A 330 2.34 -4.82 23.55
C GLU A 330 3.80 -4.41 23.33
N LEU A 331 4.11 -3.17 23.65
CA LEU A 331 5.42 -2.59 23.43
C LEU A 331 6.19 -2.40 24.74
N ARG A 332 7.53 -2.39 24.67
CA ARG A 332 8.37 -1.91 25.76
C ARG A 332 8.17 -0.40 25.98
N ALA A 333 8.48 0.07 27.18
CA ALA A 333 8.33 1.49 27.53
C ALA A 333 9.36 2.42 26.88
N ASP A 334 10.47 1.84 26.37
CA ASP A 334 11.61 2.55 25.80
C ASP A 334 11.56 2.66 24.26
N VAL A 335 10.49 2.25 23.62
CA VAL A 335 10.36 2.30 22.16
C VAL A 335 9.30 3.30 21.73
N VAL A 336 9.51 3.89 20.55
CA VAL A 336 8.55 4.78 19.89
C VAL A 336 7.51 3.92 19.15
N PRO A 337 6.21 3.99 19.53
CA PRO A 337 5.19 3.10 18.97
C PRO A 337 5.02 3.24 17.48
N ASP A 338 5.10 4.48 16.93
CA ASP A 338 4.93 4.74 15.50
C ASP A 338 6.03 4.06 14.67
N VAL A 339 7.27 4.03 15.18
CA VAL A 339 8.39 3.34 14.51
C VAL A 339 8.14 1.83 14.42
N ILE A 340 7.61 1.24 15.49
CA ILE A 340 7.27 -0.20 15.48
C ILE A 340 6.11 -0.45 14.53
N LEU A 341 5.07 0.38 14.56
CA LEU A 341 3.93 0.28 13.65
C LEU A 341 4.38 0.39 12.19
N ASN A 342 5.26 1.34 11.87
CA ASN A 342 5.82 1.49 10.53
C ASN A 342 6.65 0.29 10.10
N LYS A 343 7.44 -0.31 11.00
CA LYS A 343 8.16 -1.57 10.72
C LYS A 343 7.19 -2.72 10.46
N LEU A 344 6.11 -2.81 11.21
CA LEU A 344 5.07 -3.82 11.00
C LEU A 344 4.40 -3.65 9.63
N TYR A 345 4.05 -2.44 9.21
CA TYR A 345 3.51 -2.17 7.87
C TYR A 345 4.49 -2.53 6.75
N LYS A 346 5.79 -2.30 6.96
CA LYS A 346 6.81 -2.57 5.94
C LYS A 346 7.13 -4.06 5.78
N HIS A 347 7.13 -4.82 6.88
CA HIS A 347 7.65 -6.19 6.90
C HIS A 347 6.56 -7.26 6.98
N THR A 348 5.28 -6.88 7.14
CA THR A 348 4.16 -7.82 7.27
C THR A 348 3.00 -7.45 6.37
N GLN A 349 2.01 -8.35 6.28
CA GLN A 349 0.76 -8.12 5.55
C GLN A 349 -0.22 -7.18 6.28
N LEU A 350 0.20 -6.44 7.32
CA LEU A 350 -0.57 -5.30 7.83
C LEU A 350 -0.68 -4.18 6.79
N GLN A 351 0.21 -4.14 5.83
CA GLN A 351 0.05 -3.39 4.60
C GLN A 351 0.38 -4.31 3.43
N ASP A 352 -0.54 -4.43 2.47
CA ASP A 352 -0.37 -5.26 1.30
C ASP A 352 -0.88 -4.54 0.05
N SER A 353 -0.46 -5.02 -1.12
CA SER A 353 -0.90 -4.47 -2.40
C SER A 353 -1.95 -5.36 -3.02
N PHE A 354 -3.11 -4.79 -3.37
CA PHE A 354 -4.16 -5.48 -4.11
C PHE A 354 -4.07 -5.11 -5.59
N GLY A 355 -3.69 -6.09 -6.43
CA GLY A 355 -3.64 -5.93 -7.88
C GLY A 355 -5.03 -6.07 -8.49
N ILE A 356 -5.55 -5.00 -9.10
CA ILE A 356 -6.85 -4.99 -9.76
C ILE A 356 -6.68 -5.42 -11.21
N ILE A 357 -7.47 -6.40 -11.65
CA ILE A 357 -7.56 -6.87 -13.03
C ILE A 357 -9.03 -7.09 -13.35
N MET A 358 -9.64 -6.15 -14.09
CA MET A 358 -11.07 -6.15 -14.42
C MET A 358 -11.31 -6.97 -15.70
N LEU A 359 -11.01 -8.26 -15.64
CA LEU A 359 -11.22 -9.22 -16.74
C LEU A 359 -12.52 -9.96 -16.53
N ALA A 360 -13.43 -9.93 -17.50
CA ALA A 360 -14.70 -10.65 -17.48
C ALA A 360 -15.06 -11.18 -18.87
N LEU A 361 -16.04 -12.07 -18.94
CA LEU A 361 -16.57 -12.56 -20.19
C LEU A 361 -17.64 -11.61 -20.72
N VAL A 362 -17.44 -11.16 -21.96
CA VAL A 362 -18.43 -10.42 -22.75
C VAL A 362 -18.72 -11.27 -23.99
N ASP A 363 -19.94 -11.76 -24.14
CA ASP A 363 -20.36 -12.68 -25.24
C ASP A 363 -19.40 -13.89 -25.33
N ASN A 364 -19.12 -14.54 -24.22
CA ASN A 364 -18.19 -15.68 -24.07
C ASN A 364 -16.73 -15.38 -24.47
N LYS A 365 -16.34 -14.11 -24.61
CA LYS A 365 -14.96 -13.71 -24.93
C LYS A 365 -14.35 -12.97 -23.73
N PRO A 366 -13.15 -13.35 -23.28
CA PRO A 366 -12.49 -12.65 -22.19
C PRO A 366 -12.03 -11.25 -22.64
N LYS A 367 -12.45 -10.22 -21.91
CA LYS A 367 -12.07 -8.82 -22.16
C LYS A 367 -11.68 -8.14 -20.86
N ILE A 368 -10.61 -7.33 -20.90
CA ILE A 368 -10.30 -6.38 -19.84
C ILE A 368 -11.17 -5.15 -20.10
N LEU A 369 -11.93 -4.77 -19.09
CA LEU A 369 -12.91 -3.70 -19.17
C LEU A 369 -12.54 -2.57 -18.23
N ASN A 370 -12.82 -1.34 -18.61
CA ASN A 370 -12.80 -0.20 -17.70
C ASN A 370 -14.12 -0.11 -16.90
N LEU A 371 -14.18 0.78 -15.90
CA LEU A 371 -15.37 0.91 -15.06
C LEU A 371 -16.64 1.22 -15.88
N LYS A 372 -16.56 2.19 -16.79
CA LYS A 372 -17.70 2.59 -17.64
C LYS A 372 -18.22 1.41 -18.47
N GLN A 373 -17.33 0.67 -19.13
CA GLN A 373 -17.69 -0.49 -19.95
C GLN A 373 -18.41 -1.59 -19.15
N ILE A 374 -18.00 -1.82 -17.89
CA ILE A 374 -18.70 -2.78 -17.04
C ILE A 374 -20.12 -2.32 -16.74
N LEU A 375 -20.30 -1.04 -16.42
CA LEU A 375 -21.61 -0.45 -16.16
C LEU A 375 -22.50 -0.48 -17.43
N GLU A 376 -21.95 -0.16 -18.59
CA GLU A 376 -22.64 -0.23 -19.89
C GLU A 376 -23.12 -1.66 -20.20
N CYS A 377 -22.27 -2.66 -20.02
CA CYS A 377 -22.65 -4.07 -20.22
C CYS A 377 -23.79 -4.48 -19.27
N TYR A 378 -23.74 -4.04 -18.02
CA TYR A 378 -24.79 -4.32 -17.04
C TYR A 378 -26.11 -3.62 -17.41
N VAL A 379 -26.09 -2.34 -17.77
CA VAL A 379 -27.30 -1.60 -18.21
C VAL A 379 -27.90 -2.25 -19.46
N SER A 380 -27.06 -2.64 -20.41
CA SER A 380 -27.52 -3.35 -21.62
C SER A 380 -28.22 -4.66 -21.29
N HIS A 381 -27.65 -5.45 -20.36
CA HIS A 381 -28.27 -6.67 -19.88
C HIS A 381 -29.62 -6.39 -19.19
N GLN A 382 -29.71 -5.38 -18.33
CA GLN A 382 -30.96 -5.01 -17.66
C GLN A 382 -32.03 -4.53 -18.65
N LYS A 383 -31.65 -3.82 -19.72
CA LYS A 383 -32.56 -3.45 -20.80
C LYS A 383 -33.18 -4.71 -21.44
N ASP A 384 -32.38 -5.72 -21.75
CA ASP A 384 -32.88 -6.96 -22.30
C ASP A 384 -33.80 -7.71 -21.34
N VAL A 385 -33.40 -7.83 -20.07
CA VAL A 385 -34.20 -8.48 -19.01
C VAL A 385 -35.56 -7.79 -18.83
N VAL A 386 -35.60 -6.45 -18.72
CA VAL A 386 -36.85 -5.69 -18.56
C VAL A 386 -37.69 -5.79 -19.81
N THR A 387 -37.11 -5.72 -20.99
CA THR A 387 -37.85 -5.86 -22.26
C THR A 387 -38.48 -7.26 -22.42
N ARG A 388 -37.74 -8.31 -22.11
CA ARG A 388 -38.23 -9.70 -22.16
C ARG A 388 -39.30 -9.95 -21.11
N ARG A 389 -39.09 -9.48 -19.86
CA ARG A 389 -40.09 -9.51 -18.80
C ARG A 389 -41.39 -8.83 -19.26
N THR A 390 -41.28 -7.63 -19.80
CA THR A 390 -42.46 -6.85 -20.26
C THR A 390 -43.20 -7.55 -21.39
N ARG A 391 -42.49 -8.17 -22.35
CA ARG A 391 -43.10 -8.97 -23.41
C ARG A 391 -43.84 -10.20 -22.86
N TYR A 392 -43.22 -10.87 -21.87
CA TYR A 392 -43.86 -12.02 -21.20
C TYR A 392 -45.14 -11.59 -20.47
N ASP A 393 -45.05 -10.55 -19.65
CA ASP A 393 -46.20 -10.01 -18.91
C ASP A 393 -47.28 -9.49 -19.84
N LEU A 394 -46.92 -8.85 -20.96
CA LEU A 394 -47.86 -8.42 -22.01
C LEU A 394 -48.56 -9.60 -22.65
N ALA A 395 -47.84 -10.66 -23.02
CA ALA A 395 -48.44 -11.86 -23.58
C ALA A 395 -49.46 -12.51 -22.64
N LYS A 396 -49.08 -12.59 -21.33
CA LYS A 396 -49.98 -13.08 -20.28
C LYS A 396 -51.21 -12.19 -20.07
N ALA A 397 -51.03 -10.88 -20.07
CA ALA A 397 -52.10 -9.92 -19.95
C ALA A 397 -53.07 -10.03 -21.13
N LYS A 398 -52.55 -10.17 -22.37
CA LYS A 398 -53.37 -10.39 -23.60
C LYS A 398 -54.12 -11.72 -23.54
N GLU A 399 -53.43 -12.80 -23.09
CA GLU A 399 -54.11 -14.10 -22.90
C GLU A 399 -55.29 -13.96 -21.88
N ARG A 400 -55.05 -13.23 -20.78
CA ARG A 400 -56.08 -13.01 -19.74
C ARG A 400 -57.22 -12.13 -20.23
N ALA A 401 -56.90 -11.02 -20.93
CA ALA A 401 -57.91 -10.16 -21.54
C ALA A 401 -58.80 -10.91 -22.51
N HIS A 402 -58.21 -11.76 -23.37
CA HIS A 402 -58.94 -12.62 -24.31
C HIS A 402 -59.93 -13.55 -23.60
N ILE A 403 -59.52 -14.17 -22.49
CA ILE A 403 -60.42 -15.03 -21.71
C ILE A 403 -61.55 -14.17 -21.07
N LEU A 404 -61.24 -13.01 -20.48
CA LEU A 404 -62.21 -12.13 -19.85
C LEU A 404 -63.20 -11.57 -20.87
N GLU A 405 -62.76 -11.26 -22.08
CA GLU A 405 -63.66 -10.85 -23.19
C GLU A 405 -64.68 -11.95 -23.50
N GLY A 406 -64.25 -13.20 -23.65
CA GLY A 406 -65.15 -14.34 -23.86
C GLY A 406 -66.14 -14.56 -22.69
N LEU A 407 -65.68 -14.39 -21.43
CA LEU A 407 -66.53 -14.46 -20.25
C LEU A 407 -67.58 -13.33 -20.23
N LYS A 408 -67.25 -12.12 -20.64
CA LYS A 408 -68.10 -10.97 -20.76
C LYS A 408 -69.19 -11.21 -21.78
N ILE A 409 -68.85 -11.70 -23.00
CA ILE A 409 -69.79 -12.07 -24.02
C ILE A 409 -70.76 -13.15 -23.46
N ALA A 410 -70.28 -14.13 -22.77
CA ALA A 410 -71.08 -15.20 -22.15
C ALA A 410 -72.04 -14.68 -21.07
N LEU A 411 -71.63 -13.68 -20.29
CA LEU A 411 -72.47 -13.05 -19.25
C LEU A 411 -73.49 -12.07 -19.84
N ASP A 412 -73.21 -11.45 -20.98
CA ASP A 412 -74.15 -10.60 -21.70
C ASP A 412 -75.26 -11.46 -22.39
N HIS A 413 -74.94 -12.70 -22.76
CA HIS A 413 -75.91 -13.63 -23.38
C HIS A 413 -76.13 -14.90 -22.49
N LEU A 414 -76.29 -14.69 -21.18
CA LEU A 414 -76.25 -15.74 -20.18
C LEU A 414 -77.29 -16.84 -20.42
N ASP A 415 -78.56 -16.47 -20.70
CA ASP A 415 -79.65 -17.45 -20.91
C ASP A 415 -79.42 -18.28 -22.16
N GLU A 416 -78.88 -17.70 -23.25
CA GLU A 416 -78.59 -18.45 -24.45
C GLU A 416 -77.40 -19.39 -24.28
N VAL A 417 -76.40 -18.99 -23.56
CA VAL A 417 -75.21 -19.80 -23.23
C VAL A 417 -75.60 -20.97 -22.40
N ILE A 418 -76.42 -20.76 -21.30
CA ILE A 418 -76.94 -21.84 -20.46
C ILE A 418 -77.78 -22.81 -21.30
N HIS A 419 -78.70 -22.32 -22.13
CA HIS A 419 -79.56 -23.14 -22.99
C HIS A 419 -78.69 -23.98 -23.99
N THR A 420 -77.67 -23.41 -24.59
CA THR A 420 -76.78 -24.12 -25.50
C THR A 420 -75.98 -25.22 -24.77
N ILE A 421 -75.46 -24.95 -23.59
CA ILE A 421 -74.69 -25.90 -22.78
C ILE A 421 -75.65 -27.10 -22.34
N ARG A 422 -76.81 -26.77 -21.87
CA ARG A 422 -77.83 -27.80 -21.39
C ARG A 422 -78.30 -28.71 -22.49
N ASN A 423 -78.42 -28.21 -23.75
CA ASN A 423 -78.92 -29.02 -24.86
C ASN A 423 -77.85 -29.75 -25.65
N SER A 424 -76.59 -29.59 -25.24
CA SER A 424 -75.44 -30.28 -25.83
C SER A 424 -75.27 -31.66 -25.20
N ALA A 425 -74.98 -32.68 -26.00
CA ALA A 425 -74.85 -34.05 -25.55
C ALA A 425 -73.56 -34.32 -24.76
N ASN A 426 -72.53 -33.56 -24.98
CA ASN A 426 -71.26 -33.59 -24.26
C ASN A 426 -70.58 -32.24 -24.26
N ALA A 427 -69.46 -32.08 -23.50
CA ALA A 427 -68.67 -30.83 -23.38
C ALA A 427 -68.01 -30.40 -24.71
N GLU A 428 -67.59 -31.33 -25.57
CA GLU A 428 -66.98 -31.02 -26.85
C GLU A 428 -67.99 -30.41 -27.85
N ILE A 429 -69.24 -30.98 -27.86
CA ILE A 429 -70.32 -30.42 -28.71
C ILE A 429 -70.77 -29.08 -28.14
N ALA A 430 -70.85 -28.93 -26.84
CA ALA A 430 -71.16 -27.66 -26.20
C ALA A 430 -70.09 -26.57 -26.56
N LYS A 431 -68.80 -26.93 -26.51
CA LYS A 431 -67.69 -26.08 -26.89
C LYS A 431 -67.77 -25.63 -28.36
N ALA A 432 -67.98 -26.56 -29.29
CA ALA A 432 -68.14 -26.27 -30.72
C ALA A 432 -69.33 -25.33 -30.99
N SER A 433 -70.49 -25.59 -30.34
CA SER A 433 -71.65 -24.76 -30.49
C SER A 433 -71.53 -23.35 -29.91
N LEU A 434 -70.76 -23.19 -28.82
CA LEU A 434 -70.44 -21.88 -28.28
C LEU A 434 -69.49 -21.10 -29.18
N MET A 435 -68.53 -21.79 -29.80
CA MET A 435 -67.61 -21.19 -30.75
C MET A 435 -68.36 -20.67 -32.01
N GLU A 436 -69.26 -21.48 -32.54
CA GLU A 436 -70.01 -21.12 -33.74
C GLU A 436 -71.06 -20.00 -33.50
N LYS A 437 -71.80 -20.09 -32.40
CA LYS A 437 -72.87 -19.13 -32.09
C LYS A 437 -72.40 -17.74 -31.69
N PHE A 438 -71.36 -17.69 -30.88
CA PHE A 438 -70.85 -16.41 -30.28
C PHE A 438 -69.52 -16.02 -30.82
N SER A 439 -68.99 -16.64 -31.88
CA SER A 439 -67.69 -16.36 -32.51
C SER A 439 -66.54 -16.41 -31.50
N LEU A 440 -66.61 -17.33 -30.55
CA LEU A 440 -65.63 -17.51 -29.49
C LEU A 440 -64.43 -18.38 -29.93
N SER A 441 -63.29 -18.10 -29.39
CA SER A 441 -62.14 -19.00 -29.61
C SER A 441 -62.24 -20.28 -28.76
N ASP A 442 -61.44 -21.29 -29.08
CA ASP A 442 -61.35 -22.56 -28.36
C ASP A 442 -61.10 -22.33 -26.86
N ARG A 443 -60.15 -21.43 -26.52
CA ARG A 443 -59.80 -21.07 -25.16
C ARG A 443 -60.91 -20.32 -24.40
N GLN A 444 -61.59 -19.42 -25.06
CA GLN A 444 -62.72 -18.68 -24.47
C GLN A 444 -63.88 -19.62 -24.17
N SER A 445 -64.21 -20.50 -25.12
CA SER A 445 -65.27 -21.50 -24.96
C SER A 445 -64.97 -22.49 -23.82
N GLN A 446 -63.72 -22.93 -23.72
CA GLN A 446 -63.29 -23.79 -22.60
C GLN A 446 -63.41 -23.06 -21.25
N ALA A 447 -62.97 -21.79 -21.16
CA ALA A 447 -63.07 -20.98 -19.93
C ALA A 447 -64.53 -20.74 -19.50
N ILE A 448 -65.46 -20.65 -20.44
CA ILE A 448 -66.91 -20.53 -20.19
C ILE A 448 -67.44 -21.88 -19.62
N LEU A 449 -67.03 -23.01 -20.19
CA LEU A 449 -67.44 -24.34 -19.67
C LEU A 449 -66.90 -24.65 -18.28
N ASP A 450 -65.70 -24.18 -17.98
CA ASP A 450 -65.04 -24.33 -16.69
C ASP A 450 -65.54 -23.31 -15.64
N MET A 451 -66.47 -22.42 -16.00
CA MET A 451 -66.98 -21.37 -15.12
C MET A 451 -67.92 -21.96 -14.05
N ARG A 452 -67.59 -21.65 -12.81
CA ARG A 452 -68.44 -22.08 -11.67
C ARG A 452 -69.72 -21.25 -11.63
N LEU A 453 -70.89 -21.91 -11.33
CA LEU A 453 -72.21 -21.24 -11.22
C LEU A 453 -72.21 -20.03 -10.26
N GLN A 454 -71.31 -19.99 -9.24
CA GLN A 454 -71.15 -18.89 -8.33
C GLN A 454 -70.73 -17.59 -9.02
N ARG A 455 -70.01 -17.66 -10.15
CA ARG A 455 -69.55 -16.49 -10.95
C ARG A 455 -70.63 -15.87 -11.81
N LEU A 456 -71.83 -16.39 -11.83
CA LEU A 456 -72.99 -15.88 -12.58
C LEU A 456 -73.76 -14.78 -11.79
N THR A 457 -73.35 -14.47 -10.55
CA THR A 457 -74.03 -13.45 -9.74
C THR A 457 -73.69 -12.06 -10.17
N GLY A 458 -74.56 -11.07 -9.97
CA GLY A 458 -74.33 -9.69 -10.40
C GLY A 458 -73.07 -9.01 -9.81
N LEU A 459 -72.70 -9.43 -8.59
CA LEU A 459 -71.46 -8.97 -7.97
C LEU A 459 -70.20 -9.53 -8.66
N GLU A 460 -70.22 -10.77 -9.08
CA GLU A 460 -69.10 -11.37 -9.81
C GLU A 460 -68.97 -10.84 -11.24
N ARG A 461 -70.11 -10.54 -11.89
CA ARG A 461 -70.12 -9.84 -13.19
C ARG A 461 -69.37 -8.52 -13.11
N LYS A 462 -69.64 -7.69 -12.12
CA LYS A 462 -68.93 -6.41 -11.95
C LYS A 462 -67.42 -6.65 -11.72
N LYS A 463 -67.04 -7.66 -10.98
CA LYS A 463 -65.63 -8.01 -10.76
C LYS A 463 -64.91 -8.39 -12.07
N ILE A 464 -65.58 -9.14 -12.94
CA ILE A 464 -65.03 -9.52 -14.26
C ILE A 464 -64.85 -8.27 -15.15
N ASP A 465 -65.82 -7.35 -15.14
CA ASP A 465 -65.77 -6.10 -15.87
C ASP A 465 -64.62 -5.23 -15.33
N ASP A 466 -64.56 -5.02 -14.00
CA ASP A 466 -63.47 -4.27 -13.35
C ASP A 466 -62.08 -4.89 -13.67
N GLU A 467 -61.94 -6.25 -13.55
CA GLU A 467 -60.69 -6.95 -13.88
C GLU A 467 -60.32 -6.76 -15.36
N TYR A 468 -61.29 -6.79 -16.28
CA TYR A 468 -61.07 -6.59 -17.71
C TYR A 468 -60.52 -5.20 -18.01
N VAL A 469 -61.08 -4.15 -17.38
CA VAL A 469 -60.59 -2.77 -17.50
C VAL A 469 -59.15 -2.65 -16.97
N ASP A 470 -58.87 -3.22 -15.79
CA ASP A 470 -57.52 -3.18 -15.17
C ASP A 470 -56.48 -3.90 -16.04
N VAL A 471 -56.85 -5.04 -16.65
CA VAL A 471 -55.99 -5.79 -17.57
C VAL A 471 -55.70 -4.99 -18.85
N LEU A 472 -56.73 -4.32 -19.42
CA LEU A 472 -56.54 -3.46 -20.57
C LEU A 472 -55.61 -2.26 -20.27
N GLN A 473 -55.76 -1.59 -19.12
CA GLN A 473 -54.83 -0.57 -18.69
C GLN A 473 -53.42 -1.09 -18.53
N THR A 474 -53.28 -2.31 -18.00
CA THR A 474 -51.98 -2.98 -17.88
C THR A 474 -51.38 -3.25 -19.26
N ILE A 475 -52.17 -3.71 -20.25
CA ILE A 475 -51.72 -3.92 -21.63
C ILE A 475 -51.19 -2.60 -22.22
N ASP A 476 -51.99 -1.53 -22.13
CA ASP A 476 -51.63 -0.21 -22.66
C ASP A 476 -50.31 0.31 -22.02
N TYR A 477 -50.19 0.13 -20.71
CA TYR A 477 -48.95 0.46 -20.01
C TYR A 477 -47.75 -0.35 -20.50
N LEU A 478 -47.85 -1.68 -20.58
CA LEU A 478 -46.79 -2.58 -21.03
C LEU A 478 -46.40 -2.33 -22.51
N GLU A 479 -47.37 -2.03 -23.37
CA GLU A 479 -47.11 -1.62 -24.74
C GLU A 479 -46.39 -0.29 -24.83
N SER A 480 -46.80 0.69 -23.99
CA SER A 480 -46.09 1.95 -23.89
C SER A 480 -44.64 1.84 -23.38
N VAL A 481 -44.34 0.88 -22.50
CA VAL A 481 -42.99 0.57 -22.05
C VAL A 481 -42.13 0.01 -23.18
N LEU A 482 -42.69 -0.93 -23.96
CA LEU A 482 -42.00 -1.52 -25.12
C LEU A 482 -41.74 -0.53 -26.26
N ALA A 483 -42.56 0.51 -26.39
CA ALA A 483 -42.45 1.55 -27.42
C ALA A 483 -41.43 2.65 -27.06
N ASP A 484 -41.06 2.78 -25.78
CA ASP A 484 -40.24 3.88 -25.27
C ASP A 484 -39.06 3.36 -24.45
N GLU A 485 -37.84 3.46 -24.99
CA GLU A 485 -36.61 3.05 -24.32
C GLU A 485 -36.37 3.82 -23.01
N GLN A 486 -36.78 5.10 -22.93
CA GLN A 486 -36.61 5.89 -21.71
C GLN A 486 -37.47 5.34 -20.57
N LYS A 487 -38.64 4.77 -20.85
CA LYS A 487 -39.45 4.11 -19.82
C LYS A 487 -38.77 2.83 -19.31
N VAL A 488 -38.11 2.07 -20.17
CA VAL A 488 -37.34 0.90 -19.77
C VAL A 488 -36.18 1.33 -18.84
N LEU A 489 -35.43 2.38 -19.19
CA LEU A 489 -34.36 2.91 -18.36
C LEU A 489 -34.86 3.42 -17.00
N ASN A 490 -36.02 4.09 -16.97
CA ASN A 490 -36.62 4.55 -15.70
C ASN A 490 -37.04 3.40 -14.80
N ILE A 491 -37.49 2.29 -15.38
CA ILE A 491 -37.80 1.07 -14.60
C ILE A 491 -36.52 0.50 -14.01
N ILE A 492 -35.44 0.41 -14.78
CA ILE A 492 -34.13 -0.06 -14.30
C ILE A 492 -33.64 0.80 -13.14
N LYS A 493 -33.69 2.13 -13.25
CA LYS A 493 -33.31 3.07 -12.18
C LYS A 493 -34.14 2.82 -10.91
N LYS A 494 -35.46 2.71 -11.06
CA LYS A 494 -36.35 2.46 -9.93
C LYS A 494 -36.05 1.11 -9.26
N ASP A 495 -35.94 0.03 -10.06
CA ASP A 495 -35.64 -1.31 -9.54
C ASP A 495 -34.29 -1.30 -8.75
N LEU A 496 -33.25 -0.66 -9.30
CA LEU A 496 -31.93 -0.57 -8.67
C LEU A 496 -31.95 0.29 -7.41
N GLN A 497 -32.67 1.43 -7.40
CA GLN A 497 -32.81 2.28 -6.23
C GLN A 497 -33.52 1.53 -5.09
N GLU A 498 -34.59 0.76 -5.36
CA GLU A 498 -35.25 -0.08 -4.38
C GLU A 498 -34.30 -1.13 -3.78
N LYS A 499 -33.39 -1.72 -4.58
CA LYS A 499 -32.39 -2.66 -4.07
C LYS A 499 -31.31 -1.97 -3.25
N ALA A 500 -30.85 -0.76 -3.67
CA ALA A 500 -29.88 0.05 -2.92
C ALA A 500 -30.44 0.48 -1.57
N ASP A 501 -31.73 0.86 -1.49
CA ASP A 501 -32.39 1.24 -0.23
C ASP A 501 -32.56 0.04 0.70
N LYS A 502 -32.88 -1.11 0.14
CA LYS A 502 -33.16 -2.34 0.91
C LYS A 502 -31.90 -3.04 1.42
N PHE A 503 -30.82 -3.06 0.64
CA PHE A 503 -29.63 -3.88 0.91
C PHE A 503 -28.36 -3.05 1.09
N GLY A 504 -28.36 -1.78 0.67
CA GLY A 504 -27.17 -0.92 0.74
C GLY A 504 -26.84 -0.52 2.19
N ASP A 505 -25.57 -0.60 2.51
CA ASP A 505 -24.99 -0.19 3.79
C ASP A 505 -23.97 0.95 3.60
N ALA A 506 -23.34 1.38 4.69
CA ALA A 506 -22.25 2.34 4.64
C ALA A 506 -20.97 1.69 4.09
N ARG A 507 -20.10 2.51 3.52
CA ARG A 507 -18.75 2.11 3.12
C ARG A 507 -17.97 1.62 4.34
N ARG A 508 -17.25 0.52 4.20
CA ARG A 508 -16.40 -0.06 5.25
C ARG A 508 -14.94 0.36 5.09
N THR A 509 -14.42 0.36 3.86
CA THR A 509 -13.03 0.70 3.57
C THR A 509 -12.85 2.21 3.45
N GLU A 510 -11.97 2.79 4.25
CA GLU A 510 -11.60 4.20 4.18
C GLU A 510 -10.61 4.44 3.03
N ILE A 511 -10.69 5.58 2.35
CA ILE A 511 -9.71 6.00 1.35
C ILE A 511 -9.02 7.23 1.91
N VAL A 512 -7.73 7.12 2.15
CA VAL A 512 -6.90 8.17 2.76
C VAL A 512 -5.83 8.64 1.78
N ALA A 513 -5.34 9.86 1.97
CA ALA A 513 -4.23 10.35 1.14
C ALA A 513 -2.99 9.45 1.32
N ASP A 514 -2.30 9.16 0.21
CA ASP A 514 -1.01 8.49 0.30
C ASP A 514 0.04 9.50 0.78
N THR A 515 0.55 9.29 1.98
CA THR A 515 1.62 10.11 2.57
C THR A 515 3.00 9.82 1.97
N GLY A 516 3.05 9.02 0.92
CA GLY A 516 4.27 8.59 0.25
C GLY A 516 4.81 7.24 0.76
N ASP A 517 5.83 6.73 0.07
CA ASP A 517 6.52 5.51 0.53
C ASP A 517 7.25 5.82 1.85
N MET A 518 7.15 4.91 2.82
CA MET A 518 7.89 5.00 4.09
C MET A 518 9.38 5.14 3.81
N ASP A 519 9.96 6.28 4.20
CA ASP A 519 11.41 6.48 4.16
C ASP A 519 12.07 5.58 5.22
N VAL A 520 13.36 5.31 5.02
CA VAL A 520 14.18 4.60 6.02
C VAL A 520 14.16 5.33 7.37
N LEU A 521 13.99 6.65 7.36
CA LEU A 521 13.89 7.48 8.56
C LEU A 521 12.64 7.18 9.40
N ASP A 522 11.50 6.87 8.76
CA ASP A 522 10.25 6.54 9.46
C ASP A 522 10.34 5.22 10.26
N LEU A 523 11.39 4.43 10.00
CA LEU A 523 11.66 3.15 10.65
C LEU A 523 12.70 3.24 11.78
N ILE A 524 13.27 4.43 11.99
CA ILE A 524 14.33 4.69 12.97
C ILE A 524 13.83 5.75 13.94
N ALA A 525 13.87 5.45 15.22
CA ALA A 525 13.54 6.43 16.23
C ALA A 525 14.52 7.62 16.19
N ASP A 526 14.01 8.85 16.29
CA ASP A 526 14.87 10.02 16.46
C ASP A 526 15.26 10.14 17.94
N GLU A 527 16.48 9.71 18.23
CA GLU A 527 17.03 9.68 19.59
C GLU A 527 18.26 10.58 19.68
N GLU A 528 18.44 11.23 20.83
CA GLU A 528 19.68 11.96 21.10
C GLU A 528 20.86 11.00 21.19
N ILE A 529 21.95 11.34 20.53
CA ILE A 529 23.19 10.57 20.50
C ILE A 529 24.39 11.48 20.70
N VAL A 530 25.41 10.96 21.36
CA VAL A 530 26.74 11.58 21.44
C VAL A 530 27.65 10.92 20.41
N ILE A 531 28.15 11.70 19.49
CA ILE A 531 29.12 11.24 18.49
C ILE A 531 30.53 11.63 18.92
N THR A 532 31.44 10.67 18.89
CA THR A 532 32.86 10.89 19.16
C THR A 532 33.70 10.43 17.96
N LEU A 533 34.63 11.27 17.55
CA LEU A 533 35.63 10.96 16.54
C LEU A 533 37.03 11.16 17.13
N SER A 534 37.84 10.12 17.08
CA SER A 534 39.21 10.19 17.60
C SER A 534 40.19 10.74 16.57
N ASN A 535 41.36 11.20 17.04
CA ASN A 535 42.47 11.70 16.21
C ASN A 535 42.98 10.63 15.18
N GLN A 536 42.89 9.38 15.52
CA GLN A 536 43.24 8.27 14.61
C GLN A 536 42.12 7.89 13.62
N GLY A 537 40.99 8.61 13.66
CA GLY A 537 39.87 8.40 12.76
C GLY A 537 38.91 7.27 13.15
N TYR A 538 38.76 6.96 14.44
CA TYR A 538 37.75 6.07 14.95
C TYR A 538 36.51 6.83 15.38
N ILE A 539 35.37 6.46 14.82
CA ILE A 539 34.10 7.10 15.09
C ILE A 539 33.13 6.11 15.75
N LYS A 540 32.33 6.62 16.68
CA LYS A 540 31.23 5.88 17.32
C LYS A 540 30.14 6.83 17.77
N ARG A 541 28.94 6.29 17.92
CA ARG A 541 27.84 6.94 18.63
C ARG A 541 27.57 6.24 19.95
N GLN A 542 27.03 6.98 20.90
CA GLN A 542 26.67 6.49 22.24
C GLN A 542 25.40 7.19 22.71
N THR A 543 24.68 6.57 23.64
CA THR A 543 23.55 7.22 24.29
C THR A 543 24.06 8.28 25.29
N PRO A 544 23.36 9.41 25.47
CA PRO A 544 23.73 10.46 26.42
C PRO A 544 23.87 9.95 27.86
N ASP A 545 23.13 8.91 28.25
CA ASP A 545 23.19 8.30 29.58
C ASP A 545 24.59 7.82 29.99
N ASN A 546 25.43 7.47 29.02
CA ASN A 546 26.81 7.07 29.28
C ASN A 546 27.70 8.23 29.74
N PHE A 547 27.22 9.49 29.63
CA PHE A 547 27.93 10.74 29.98
C PHE A 547 27.32 11.47 31.21
N ARG A 548 26.32 10.87 31.90
CA ARG A 548 25.70 11.47 33.09
C ARG A 548 26.68 11.73 34.24
N LYS A 549 26.53 12.87 34.92
CA LYS A 549 27.35 13.40 36.02
C LYS A 549 27.57 12.40 37.15
N GLN A 550 28.81 12.30 37.61
CA GLN A 550 29.15 11.74 38.92
C GLN A 550 29.14 12.87 39.99
N ARG A 551 28.57 12.63 41.18
CA ARG A 551 28.61 13.54 42.31
C ARG A 551 30.03 13.80 42.77
N ARG A 552 30.32 14.99 43.37
CA ARG A 552 31.57 15.37 43.99
C ARG A 552 32.11 14.23 44.87
N GLY A 553 33.40 13.83 44.64
CA GLY A 553 34.08 12.75 45.38
C GLY A 553 34.23 11.41 44.65
N GLY A 554 33.71 11.24 43.42
CA GLY A 554 33.95 10.05 42.62
C GLY A 554 35.29 10.10 41.91
N THR A 555 36.01 9.01 41.87
CA THR A 555 37.16 8.81 40.96
C THR A 555 36.69 8.93 39.52
N GLY A 556 37.15 9.97 38.80
CA GLY A 556 36.79 10.24 37.40
C GLY A 556 36.94 8.98 36.55
N LYS A 557 35.98 8.75 35.64
CA LYS A 557 36.04 7.63 34.69
C LYS A 557 36.79 8.08 33.43
N HIS A 558 37.84 7.38 33.05
CA HIS A 558 38.50 7.62 31.78
C HIS A 558 37.51 7.51 30.62
N GLY A 559 37.29 8.59 29.90
CA GLY A 559 36.51 8.67 28.65
C GLY A 559 37.33 8.21 27.45
N GLY A 560 38.15 7.18 27.55
CA GLY A 560 39.11 6.89 26.51
C GLY A 560 39.02 5.45 26.01
N SER A 561 39.26 5.31 24.74
CA SER A 561 39.58 4.11 24.02
C SER A 561 40.67 3.29 24.69
N GLY A 562 40.52 1.93 24.58
CA GLY A 562 41.42 0.95 25.22
C GLY A 562 42.90 1.12 24.84
N LYS A 563 43.72 1.07 25.83
CA LYS A 563 45.14 0.65 25.90
C LYS A 563 46.11 0.98 24.73
N LYS A 564 46.04 2.15 24.09
CA LYS A 564 47.19 2.76 23.43
C LYS A 564 47.22 4.23 23.80
N GLU A 565 48.36 4.70 24.32
CA GLU A 565 48.58 6.05 24.89
C GLU A 565 48.46 7.19 23.87
N ASP A 566 48.18 6.89 22.57
CA ASP A 566 48.30 7.84 21.47
C ASP A 566 46.99 8.22 20.78
N ASP A 567 45.78 7.72 21.21
CA ASP A 567 44.50 8.06 20.57
C ASP A 567 43.57 8.81 21.55
N PHE A 568 43.14 10.01 21.16
CA PHE A 568 42.23 10.84 21.95
C PHE A 568 41.04 11.30 21.13
N THR A 569 39.95 11.67 21.82
CA THR A 569 38.73 12.19 21.17
C THR A 569 39.03 13.60 20.66
N GLN A 570 39.01 13.78 19.34
CA GLN A 570 39.21 15.07 18.68
C GLN A 570 37.90 15.85 18.53
N TYR A 571 36.81 15.16 18.21
CA TYR A 571 35.47 15.77 18.10
C TYR A 571 34.50 15.01 19.00
N LEU A 572 33.72 15.76 19.74
CA LEU A 572 32.61 15.27 20.56
C LEU A 572 31.47 16.28 20.43
N PHE A 573 30.29 15.81 20.03
CA PHE A 573 29.12 16.68 19.91
C PHE A 573 27.82 15.88 20.04
N LEU A 574 26.75 16.57 20.43
CA LEU A 574 25.40 16.08 20.46
C LEU A 574 24.78 16.14 19.06
N ALA A 575 24.04 15.13 18.72
CA ALA A 575 23.26 15.04 17.49
C ALA A 575 22.04 14.18 17.76
N THR A 576 21.13 14.06 16.77
CA THR A 576 20.11 13.04 16.78
C THR A 576 20.42 11.97 15.74
N THR A 577 19.76 10.83 15.83
CA THR A 577 19.88 9.75 14.85
C THR A 577 19.50 10.21 13.44
N HIS A 578 18.63 11.21 13.33
CA HIS A 578 18.18 11.75 12.05
C HIS A 578 19.05 12.87 11.48
N ASN A 579 19.93 13.48 12.28
CA ASN A 579 20.76 14.59 11.83
C ASN A 579 21.73 14.18 10.72
N TYR A 580 22.04 15.13 9.85
CA TYR A 580 23.13 15.02 8.90
C TYR A 580 24.45 15.40 9.55
N ILE A 581 25.46 14.57 9.41
CA ILE A 581 26.80 14.82 9.86
C ILE A 581 27.68 15.03 8.64
N LEU A 582 28.16 16.26 8.44
CA LEU A 582 29.01 16.63 7.33
C LEU A 582 30.47 16.53 7.77
N PHE A 583 31.26 15.74 7.02
CA PHE A 583 32.70 15.54 7.27
C PHE A 583 33.49 16.24 6.17
N PHE A 584 34.23 17.29 6.52
CA PHE A 584 35.09 18.02 5.60
C PHE A 584 36.51 17.52 5.72
N THR A 585 37.23 17.45 4.59
CA THR A 585 38.60 16.93 4.51
C THR A 585 39.59 18.00 4.14
N ASN A 586 40.90 17.79 4.46
CA ASN A 586 41.98 18.67 4.06
C ASN A 586 42.09 18.88 2.53
N ARG A 587 41.49 17.95 1.73
CA ARG A 587 41.47 18.08 0.24
C ARG A 587 40.25 18.84 -0.27
N GLY A 588 39.47 19.48 0.61
CA GLY A 588 38.30 20.26 0.24
C GLY A 588 37.13 19.43 -0.23
N GLN A 589 37.05 18.15 0.14
CA GLN A 589 35.90 17.29 -0.09
C GLN A 589 34.99 17.33 1.16
N VAL A 590 33.69 17.04 0.93
CA VAL A 590 32.71 16.83 1.98
C VAL A 590 32.01 15.51 1.78
N TYR A 591 31.83 14.76 2.84
CA TYR A 591 31.05 13.52 2.93
C TYR A 591 29.92 13.71 3.92
N THR A 592 28.87 12.94 3.78
CA THR A 592 27.74 12.99 4.72
C THR A 592 27.34 11.59 5.20
N LEU A 593 26.99 11.52 6.46
CA LEU A 593 26.31 10.38 7.06
C LEU A 593 25.12 10.90 7.87
N ARG A 594 24.11 10.06 8.04
CA ARG A 594 23.09 10.29 9.07
C ARG A 594 23.59 9.78 10.42
N GLY A 595 23.11 10.36 11.51
CA GLY A 595 23.48 9.93 12.87
C GLY A 595 23.31 8.42 13.08
N TYR A 596 22.21 7.84 12.59
CA TYR A 596 21.94 6.40 12.70
C TYR A 596 22.92 5.50 11.94
N GLN A 597 23.60 6.01 10.92
CA GLN A 597 24.58 5.26 10.12
C GLN A 597 25.93 5.11 10.83
N ILE A 598 26.16 5.90 11.87
CA ILE A 598 27.37 5.78 12.69
C ILE A 598 27.18 4.61 13.68
N PRO A 599 28.11 3.64 13.70
CA PRO A 599 27.97 2.46 14.55
C PRO A 599 27.91 2.80 16.03
N GLU A 600 26.98 2.18 16.73
CA GLU A 600 26.88 2.27 18.17
C GLU A 600 28.01 1.45 18.81
N ALA A 601 28.65 2.01 19.85
CA ALA A 601 29.69 1.29 20.57
C ALA A 601 29.75 1.73 22.03
N GLY A 602 30.06 0.78 22.91
CA GLY A 602 30.19 1.04 24.33
C GLY A 602 31.31 2.05 24.66
N ARG A 603 31.29 2.59 25.89
CA ARG A 603 32.22 3.63 26.34
C ARG A 603 33.72 3.27 26.16
N GLN A 604 34.09 2.00 26.42
CA GLN A 604 35.45 1.52 26.32
C GLN A 604 35.84 0.97 24.94
N ALA A 605 34.87 0.84 24.02
CA ALA A 605 35.13 0.37 22.68
C ALA A 605 35.80 1.47 21.84
N LYS A 606 36.72 1.06 20.95
CA LYS A 606 37.47 1.96 20.08
C LYS A 606 36.59 2.64 19.00
N GLY A 607 35.45 2.03 18.63
CA GLY A 607 34.61 2.44 17.52
C GLY A 607 35.06 1.88 16.18
N SER A 608 34.45 2.33 15.10
CA SER A 608 34.75 1.90 13.73
C SER A 608 35.68 2.92 13.06
N ALA A 609 36.62 2.43 12.25
CA ALA A 609 37.46 3.34 11.46
C ALA A 609 36.59 4.08 10.46
N ILE A 610 36.70 5.41 10.41
CA ILE A 610 35.88 6.27 9.55
C ILE A 610 36.07 5.97 8.05
N ILE A 611 37.24 5.48 7.68
CA ILE A 611 37.53 5.05 6.31
C ILE A 611 36.66 3.88 5.83
N ASN A 612 36.08 3.13 6.76
CA ASN A 612 35.12 2.05 6.44
C ASN A 612 33.71 2.60 6.16
N LEU A 613 33.42 3.82 6.60
CA LEU A 613 32.13 4.47 6.44
C LEU A 613 32.14 5.49 5.29
N LEU A 614 33.29 6.17 5.08
CA LEU A 614 33.50 7.19 4.06
C LEU A 614 34.54 6.73 3.05
N GLN A 615 34.33 7.02 1.77
CA GLN A 615 35.27 6.67 0.70
C GLN A 615 36.43 7.66 0.64
N LEU A 616 37.25 7.74 1.69
CA LEU A 616 38.37 8.64 1.76
C LEU A 616 39.52 8.16 0.86
N SER A 617 40.18 9.12 0.18
CA SER A 617 41.37 8.86 -0.62
C SER A 617 42.61 8.66 0.27
N PRO A 618 43.65 7.96 -0.19
CA PRO A 618 44.91 7.85 0.56
C PRO A 618 45.48 9.23 0.96
N GLY A 619 45.76 9.39 2.26
CA GLY A 619 46.28 10.66 2.82
C GLY A 619 45.25 11.76 3.07
N GLU A 620 43.94 11.48 2.80
CA GLU A 620 42.85 12.40 3.12
C GLU A 620 42.50 12.30 4.61
N LYS A 621 42.38 13.48 5.26
CA LYS A 621 42.11 13.59 6.70
C LYS A 621 40.89 14.46 6.96
N ILE A 622 40.10 14.13 7.97
CA ILE A 622 38.98 14.96 8.41
C ILE A 622 39.53 16.20 9.12
N THR A 623 39.11 17.39 8.68
CA THR A 623 39.51 18.70 9.22
C THR A 623 38.39 19.42 9.95
N ALA A 624 37.12 19.08 9.63
CA ALA A 624 35.97 19.62 10.34
C ALA A 624 34.78 18.65 10.27
N VAL A 625 33.96 18.67 11.30
CA VAL A 625 32.70 17.92 11.39
C VAL A 625 31.60 18.90 11.78
N ILE A 626 30.52 18.93 10.99
CA ILE A 626 29.39 19.83 11.21
C ILE A 626 28.12 19.00 11.34
N ASN A 627 27.41 19.19 12.45
CA ASN A 627 26.09 18.63 12.69
C ASN A 627 25.02 19.55 12.10
N VAL A 628 24.09 18.98 11.32
CA VAL A 628 23.02 19.72 10.63
C VAL A 628 21.72 18.99 10.82
N SER A 629 20.73 19.61 11.45
CA SER A 629 19.37 19.10 11.55
C SER A 629 18.62 19.29 10.23
N GLU A 630 18.64 20.53 9.70
CA GLU A 630 17.96 20.92 8.46
C GLU A 630 18.86 21.85 7.63
N PHE A 631 18.70 21.80 6.30
CA PHE A 631 19.44 22.65 5.37
C PHE A 631 18.72 24.01 5.19
N GLU A 632 18.89 24.91 6.14
CA GLU A 632 18.25 26.22 6.15
C GLU A 632 18.93 27.19 5.15
N GLU A 633 18.11 28.04 4.48
CA GLU A 633 18.60 29.00 3.47
C GLU A 633 19.43 30.14 4.05
N ASN A 634 19.23 30.47 5.32
CA ASN A 634 19.90 31.57 6.06
C ASN A 634 21.21 31.13 6.72
N LYS A 635 21.61 29.88 6.62
CA LYS A 635 22.87 29.36 7.18
C LYS A 635 23.92 29.15 6.09
N PHE A 636 25.16 29.35 6.50
CA PHE A 636 26.32 29.31 5.59
C PHE A 636 27.43 28.44 6.19
N LEU A 637 28.24 27.87 5.32
CA LEU A 637 29.50 27.22 5.65
C LEU A 637 30.65 28.18 5.30
N PHE A 638 31.35 28.59 6.33
CA PHE A 638 32.56 29.43 6.19
C PHE A 638 33.79 28.55 6.28
N MET A 639 34.63 28.62 5.27
CA MET A 639 35.80 27.77 5.06
C MET A 639 37.08 28.59 5.02
N ALA A 640 38.20 28.07 5.53
CA ALA A 640 39.50 28.68 5.48
C ALA A 640 40.61 27.67 5.10
N THR A 641 41.55 28.08 4.32
CA THR A 641 42.71 27.29 3.90
C THR A 641 44.00 27.74 4.59
N ASN A 642 45.01 26.86 4.61
CA ASN A 642 46.34 27.16 5.17
C ASN A 642 47.06 28.34 4.46
N GLN A 643 46.68 28.63 3.21
CA GLN A 643 47.23 29.78 2.44
C GLN A 643 46.42 31.07 2.63
N GLY A 644 45.45 31.08 3.52
CA GLY A 644 44.68 32.27 3.87
C GLY A 644 43.55 32.61 2.90
N THR A 645 43.15 31.67 2.06
CA THR A 645 41.94 31.77 1.25
C THR A 645 40.72 31.46 2.14
N VAL A 646 39.66 32.26 1.99
CA VAL A 646 38.38 32.04 2.70
C VAL A 646 37.24 31.98 1.69
N LYS A 647 36.20 31.25 2.07
CA LYS A 647 35.02 31.04 1.25
C LYS A 647 33.78 30.93 2.09
N ARG A 648 32.67 31.54 1.65
CA ARG A 648 31.34 31.40 2.23
C ARG A 648 30.42 30.77 1.20
N THR A 649 29.73 29.68 1.57
CA THR A 649 28.82 28.93 0.70
C THR A 649 27.51 28.67 1.45
N LYS A 650 26.35 28.74 0.78
CA LYS A 650 25.07 28.41 1.41
C LYS A 650 25.05 26.96 1.90
N LEU A 651 24.45 26.73 3.06
CA LEU A 651 24.26 25.37 3.60
C LEU A 651 23.42 24.49 2.67
N THR A 652 22.41 25.07 2.00
CA THR A 652 21.52 24.38 1.05
C THR A 652 22.25 23.77 -0.15
N ASP A 653 23.43 24.33 -0.52
CA ASP A 653 24.26 23.75 -1.59
C ASP A 653 24.79 22.34 -1.24
N PHE A 654 24.72 21.93 0.00
CA PHE A 654 25.19 20.64 0.52
C PHE A 654 24.06 19.67 0.89
N SER A 655 22.81 19.98 0.56
CA SER A 655 21.64 19.11 0.85
C SER A 655 21.73 17.74 0.18
N PHE A 656 22.45 17.64 -0.92
CA PHE A 656 22.68 16.39 -1.64
C PHE A 656 24.16 16.11 -1.84
N VAL A 657 24.74 15.28 -0.99
CA VAL A 657 26.14 14.83 -1.06
C VAL A 657 26.16 13.35 -1.47
N ARG A 658 26.86 13.04 -2.56
CA ARG A 658 27.03 11.66 -3.06
C ARG A 658 27.92 10.85 -2.12
N LYS A 659 27.76 9.50 -2.10
CA LYS A 659 28.64 8.60 -1.31
C LYS A 659 30.13 8.75 -1.63
N SER A 660 30.48 9.09 -2.86
CA SER A 660 31.86 9.35 -3.32
C SER A 660 32.40 10.71 -2.88
N GLY A 661 31.67 11.45 -2.06
CA GLY A 661 32.01 12.81 -1.66
C GLY A 661 31.59 13.87 -2.69
N LEU A 662 31.68 15.10 -2.27
CA LEU A 662 31.35 16.28 -3.03
C LEU A 662 32.44 17.35 -2.79
N LYS A 663 32.90 18.04 -3.87
CA LYS A 663 33.86 19.12 -3.73
C LYS A 663 33.21 20.33 -3.04
N ALA A 664 33.72 20.71 -1.88
CA ALA A 664 33.26 21.86 -1.08
C ALA A 664 33.98 23.15 -1.47
N ILE A 665 35.30 23.06 -1.78
CA ILE A 665 36.15 24.14 -2.22
C ILE A 665 37.16 23.62 -3.22
N VAL A 666 37.56 24.46 -4.20
CA VAL A 666 38.68 24.17 -5.11
C VAL A 666 39.96 24.68 -4.44
N LEU A 667 40.93 23.80 -4.30
CA LEU A 667 42.23 24.10 -3.71
C LEU A 667 43.33 24.15 -4.81
N ASN A 668 44.35 24.97 -4.61
CA ASN A 668 45.55 24.94 -5.44
C ASN A 668 46.50 23.80 -5.00
N ASP A 669 47.57 23.59 -5.73
CA ASP A 669 48.63 22.67 -5.33
C ASP A 669 49.25 23.18 -3.99
N ASP A 670 49.48 22.26 -3.03
CA ASP A 670 49.98 22.53 -1.68
C ASP A 670 49.05 23.38 -0.78
N GLU A 671 47.79 23.59 -1.20
CA GLU A 671 46.77 24.24 -0.40
C GLU A 671 45.89 23.18 0.31
N GLU A 672 45.65 23.36 1.59
CA GLU A 672 44.79 22.48 2.38
C GLU A 672 43.67 23.27 3.07
N LEU A 673 42.46 22.67 3.10
CA LEU A 673 41.34 23.16 3.92
C LEU A 673 41.66 22.86 5.39
N ILE A 674 41.72 23.89 6.24
CA ILE A 674 42.09 23.73 7.64
C ILE A 674 40.91 23.82 8.60
N SER A 675 39.86 24.57 8.25
CA SER A 675 38.72 24.77 9.12
C SER A 675 37.44 25.05 8.32
N VAL A 676 36.31 24.55 8.82
CA VAL A 676 34.94 24.85 8.37
C VAL A 676 34.08 25.14 9.57
N ARG A 677 33.26 26.19 9.50
CA ARG A 677 32.31 26.59 10.54
C ARG A 677 30.94 26.86 9.94
N LEU A 678 29.91 26.50 10.67
CA LEU A 678 28.53 26.85 10.36
C LEU A 678 28.23 28.25 10.93
N THR A 679 27.75 29.17 10.09
CA THR A 679 27.47 30.55 10.46
C THR A 679 26.09 30.99 9.97
N GLU A 680 25.59 32.10 10.56
CA GLU A 680 24.31 32.71 10.20
C GLU A 680 24.41 33.91 9.27
N GLY A 681 25.60 34.16 8.73
CA GLY A 681 25.85 35.21 7.74
C GLY A 681 26.32 36.55 8.28
N ASN A 682 26.35 36.76 9.59
CA ASN A 682 26.70 38.03 10.29
C ASN A 682 27.85 37.89 11.30
N ALA A 683 28.56 36.76 11.28
CA ALA A 683 29.61 36.47 12.25
C ALA A 683 30.83 37.35 12.08
N SER A 684 31.58 37.55 13.16
CA SER A 684 32.91 38.06 13.20
C SER A 684 33.93 36.93 13.02
N ILE A 685 34.70 36.97 11.95
CA ILE A 685 35.65 35.92 11.57
C ILE A 685 37.07 36.29 12.01
N LEU A 686 37.75 35.32 12.63
CA LEU A 686 39.15 35.44 13.02
C LEU A 686 39.98 34.40 12.31
N LEU A 687 41.12 34.84 11.71
CA LEU A 687 42.17 33.97 11.19
C LEU A 687 43.44 34.20 11.96
N ALA A 688 44.13 33.14 12.40
CA ALA A 688 45.42 33.23 13.04
C ALA A 688 46.49 32.53 12.23
N THR A 689 47.69 33.12 12.18
CA THR A 689 48.83 32.57 11.45
C THR A 689 49.87 31.99 12.40
N ARG A 690 50.69 31.08 11.83
CA ARG A 690 51.80 30.43 12.52
C ARG A 690 52.79 31.45 13.12
N ASN A 691 53.08 32.51 12.35
CA ASN A 691 53.99 33.57 12.76
C ASN A 691 53.34 34.59 13.72
N GLY A 692 52.23 34.25 14.37
CA GLY A 692 51.61 35.03 15.43
C GLY A 692 50.85 36.27 14.97
N MET A 693 50.44 36.36 13.71
CA MET A 693 49.53 37.38 13.24
C MET A 693 48.10 36.91 13.34
N ALA A 694 47.12 37.82 13.43
CA ALA A 694 45.69 37.52 13.33
C ALA A 694 44.97 38.67 12.64
N ILE A 695 43.94 38.33 11.86
CA ILE A 695 43.03 39.29 11.27
C ILE A 695 41.59 38.99 11.73
N HIS A 696 40.87 40.08 12.05
CA HIS A 696 39.46 40.06 12.42
C HIS A 696 38.67 40.89 11.43
N PHE A 697 37.65 40.26 10.76
CA PHE A 697 36.82 40.93 9.76
C PHE A 697 35.39 40.40 9.81
N SER A 698 34.43 41.07 9.12
CA SER A 698 33.04 40.61 9.04
C SER A 698 32.90 39.48 8.06
N GLU A 699 32.08 38.50 8.38
CA GLU A 699 31.69 37.47 7.43
C GLU A 699 31.06 38.06 6.16
N GLU A 700 30.35 39.19 6.26
CA GLU A 700 29.75 39.93 5.16
C GLU A 700 30.75 40.42 4.11
N ASP A 701 32.01 40.64 4.52
CA ASP A 701 33.08 41.02 3.58
C ASP A 701 33.38 39.89 2.58
N VAL A 702 32.90 38.66 2.83
CA VAL A 702 33.05 37.51 1.95
C VAL A 702 31.74 37.22 1.24
N ARG A 703 31.70 37.52 -0.08
CA ARG A 703 30.51 37.20 -0.88
C ARG A 703 30.19 35.72 -0.84
N CYS A 704 28.90 35.37 -0.85
CA CYS A 704 28.48 33.99 -1.00
C CYS A 704 28.87 33.43 -2.38
N MET A 705 29.46 32.23 -2.44
CA MET A 705 30.03 31.60 -3.63
C MET A 705 29.55 30.12 -3.68
N GLY A 706 29.37 29.65 -4.92
CA GLY A 706 29.00 28.23 -5.14
C GLY A 706 30.19 27.29 -4.86
N ARG A 707 29.92 25.99 -4.72
CA ARG A 707 30.90 24.94 -4.35
C ARG A 707 32.15 24.90 -5.24
N GLY A 708 31.99 25.10 -6.55
CA GLY A 708 33.09 25.07 -7.53
C GLY A 708 34.06 26.30 -7.50
N ALA A 709 33.88 27.20 -6.55
CA ALA A 709 34.76 28.36 -6.43
C ALA A 709 35.97 28.07 -5.54
N HIS A 710 37.07 28.71 -5.80
CA HIS A 710 38.31 28.67 -4.97
C HIS A 710 38.15 29.51 -3.69
N GLY A 711 37.50 30.62 -3.73
CA GLY A 711 37.35 31.55 -2.61
C GLY A 711 38.01 32.89 -2.87
N VAL A 712 38.20 33.66 -1.81
CA VAL A 712 38.85 35.00 -1.85
C VAL A 712 39.90 35.10 -0.75
N ARG A 713 40.85 36.00 -0.91
CA ARG A 713 41.88 36.22 0.08
C ARG A 713 41.31 36.75 1.39
N GLY A 714 41.46 35.99 2.49
CA GLY A 714 41.07 36.36 3.85
C GLY A 714 42.15 37.14 4.57
N ILE A 715 43.42 36.71 4.47
CA ILE A 715 44.60 37.36 5.04
C ILE A 715 45.74 37.41 4.04
N ASN A 716 46.56 38.40 4.08
CA ASN A 716 47.81 38.53 3.31
C ASN A 716 48.98 38.03 4.15
N LEU A 717 49.45 36.83 3.86
CA LEU A 717 50.49 36.13 4.60
C LEU A 717 51.87 36.73 4.35
N GLY A 718 52.73 36.71 5.38
CA GLY A 718 54.17 36.97 5.24
C GLY A 718 54.90 35.80 4.55
N LEU A 719 56.16 35.98 4.30
CA LEU A 719 57.00 34.94 3.70
C LEU A 719 57.09 33.74 4.64
N HIS A 720 56.82 32.53 4.13
CA HIS A 720 56.81 31.29 4.87
C HIS A 720 55.80 31.23 6.05
N ASP A 721 54.78 32.10 6.04
CA ASP A 721 53.71 32.05 7.03
C ASP A 721 52.49 31.22 6.50
N THR A 722 51.75 30.60 7.40
CA THR A 722 50.55 29.82 7.10
C THR A 722 49.45 30.14 8.12
N VAL A 723 48.19 30.07 7.67
CA VAL A 723 47.07 30.12 8.61
C VAL A 723 46.98 28.77 9.33
N VAL A 724 46.89 28.81 10.66
CA VAL A 724 46.82 27.62 11.52
C VAL A 724 45.43 27.41 12.14
N ALA A 725 44.63 28.50 12.22
CA ALA A 725 43.30 28.43 12.78
C ALA A 725 42.34 29.45 12.18
N MET A 726 41.07 29.09 12.11
CA MET A 726 39.94 29.97 11.83
C MET A 726 38.84 29.68 12.83
N ASP A 727 38.27 30.73 13.39
CA ASP A 727 37.08 30.63 14.25
C ASP A 727 36.18 31.86 14.08
N TYR A 728 35.00 31.85 14.72
CA TYR A 728 34.02 32.93 14.62
C TYR A 728 33.44 33.31 15.96
N ALA A 729 32.91 34.51 16.09
CA ALA A 729 32.18 34.98 17.25
C ALA A 729 31.01 35.88 16.83
N TYR A 730 29.94 35.85 17.61
CA TYR A 730 28.81 36.77 17.49
C TYR A 730 28.88 37.87 18.57
N ASP A 731 29.38 37.52 19.76
CA ASP A 731 29.47 38.44 20.90
C ASP A 731 30.84 39.16 20.89
N PRO A 732 30.87 40.50 20.88
CA PRO A 732 32.11 41.26 20.98
C PRO A 732 32.90 41.03 22.29
N GLU A 733 32.27 40.55 23.33
CA GLU A 733 32.90 40.23 24.61
C GLU A 733 33.52 38.83 24.69
N SER A 734 33.33 38.01 23.61
CA SER A 734 33.95 36.69 23.49
C SER A 734 35.47 36.75 23.72
N GLU A 735 36.01 35.68 24.27
CA GLU A 735 37.46 35.55 24.51
C GLU A 735 38.10 34.63 23.46
N VAL A 736 39.30 35.01 23.08
CA VAL A 736 40.12 34.30 22.07
C VAL A 736 41.27 33.63 22.79
N LEU A 737 41.29 32.32 22.81
CA LEU A 737 42.40 31.51 23.32
C LEU A 737 43.44 31.31 22.19
N THR A 738 44.73 31.53 22.51
CA THR A 738 45.83 31.22 21.60
C THR A 738 46.91 30.43 22.33
N VAL A 739 47.37 29.32 21.74
CA VAL A 739 48.42 28.45 22.30
C VAL A 739 49.53 28.25 21.28
N THR A 740 50.80 28.17 21.81
CA THR A 740 52.01 28.01 21.01
C THR A 740 52.65 26.63 21.18
N GLU A 741 53.56 26.26 20.26
CA GLU A 741 54.18 24.92 20.20
C GLU A 741 54.98 24.57 21.46
N ASN A 742 55.55 25.57 22.17
CA ASN A 742 56.30 25.37 23.42
C ASN A 742 55.41 25.45 24.68
N GLY A 743 54.08 25.31 24.54
CA GLY A 743 53.17 25.20 25.65
C GLY A 743 52.85 26.49 26.36
N GLN A 744 53.02 27.63 25.71
CA GLN A 744 52.58 28.93 26.24
C GLN A 744 51.20 29.26 25.68
N GLY A 745 50.30 29.84 26.49
CA GLY A 745 48.96 30.20 26.05
C GLY A 745 48.41 31.42 26.78
N LYS A 746 47.33 31.99 26.23
CA LYS A 746 46.64 33.13 26.84
C LYS A 746 45.20 33.23 26.32
N ARG A 747 44.37 33.90 27.11
CA ARG A 747 43.06 34.40 26.66
C ARG A 747 43.19 35.91 26.37
N THR A 748 42.47 36.35 25.36
CA THR A 748 42.44 37.77 24.95
C THR A 748 41.05 38.14 24.52
N LYS A 749 40.47 39.24 25.00
CA LYS A 749 39.15 39.70 24.56
C LYS A 749 39.13 39.98 23.09
N LEU A 750 38.04 39.63 22.41
CA LEU A 750 37.83 39.89 20.99
C LEU A 750 37.92 41.39 20.66
N SER A 751 37.46 42.24 21.59
CA SER A 751 37.54 43.70 21.49
C SER A 751 38.99 44.24 21.28
N GLU A 752 40.01 43.49 21.71
CA GLU A 752 41.43 43.82 21.47
C GLU A 752 41.83 43.62 19.98
N TYR A 753 41.04 42.85 19.20
CA TYR A 753 41.28 42.63 17.77
C TYR A 753 40.44 43.61 16.94
N THR A 754 41.03 44.78 16.62
CA THR A 754 40.33 45.78 15.81
C THR A 754 39.83 45.16 14.50
N LYS A 755 38.56 45.35 14.23
CA LYS A 755 37.91 44.87 12.99
C LYS A 755 38.56 45.55 11.78
N GLN A 756 38.94 44.78 10.76
CA GLN A 756 39.60 45.21 9.52
C GLN A 756 38.83 44.68 8.31
N THR A 757 39.09 45.19 7.12
CA THR A 757 38.64 44.55 5.92
C THR A 757 39.47 43.28 5.61
N ARG A 758 38.86 42.24 5.05
CA ARG A 758 39.58 41.04 4.68
C ARG A 758 40.78 41.31 3.74
N GLY A 759 41.72 40.38 3.69
CA GLY A 759 42.91 40.47 2.81
C GLY A 759 44.01 41.41 3.26
N GLY A 760 43.89 42.01 4.47
CA GLY A 760 44.95 42.77 5.14
C GLY A 760 46.03 41.85 5.71
N LYS A 761 47.17 42.44 6.16
CA LYS A 761 48.26 41.72 6.85
C LYS A 761 47.89 41.24 8.27
N GLY A 762 46.77 41.69 8.81
CA GLY A 762 46.37 41.42 10.19
C GLY A 762 47.19 42.26 11.18
N ARG A 763 47.06 41.90 12.44
CA ARG A 763 47.78 42.49 13.55
C ARG A 763 48.47 41.41 14.37
N ILE A 764 49.52 41.77 15.14
CA ILE A 764 50.22 40.85 16.02
C ILE A 764 49.23 40.31 17.04
N ASN A 765 48.99 39.02 17.02
CA ASN A 765 48.18 38.26 17.97
C ASN A 765 49.04 37.79 19.16
N TYR A 766 50.23 37.27 18.85
CA TYR A 766 51.11 36.67 19.83
C TYR A 766 52.54 37.18 19.63
N LYS A 767 53.23 37.58 20.76
CA LYS A 767 54.63 37.97 20.71
C LYS A 767 55.49 36.72 20.72
N LEU A 768 55.94 36.27 19.56
CA LEU A 768 56.81 35.12 19.41
C LEU A 768 58.22 35.39 19.87
N THR A 769 58.81 34.42 20.53
CA THR A 769 60.19 34.35 21.00
C THR A 769 60.70 32.92 20.95
N PRO A 770 61.97 32.61 21.01
CA PRO A 770 62.47 31.24 21.09
C PRO A 770 61.87 30.44 22.24
N LYS A 771 61.40 31.12 23.29
CA LYS A 771 60.74 30.47 24.41
C LYS A 771 59.29 30.05 24.12
N THR A 772 58.59 30.79 23.29
CA THR A 772 57.18 30.51 22.99
C THR A 772 57.04 29.53 21.82
N GLY A 773 57.97 29.60 20.83
CA GLY A 773 57.80 28.93 19.56
C GLY A 773 56.62 29.50 18.75
N ASP A 774 56.20 28.81 17.70
CA ASP A 774 55.17 29.24 16.76
C ASP A 774 53.76 29.04 17.35
N VAL A 775 52.77 29.76 16.80
CA VAL A 775 51.36 29.55 17.16
C VAL A 775 50.86 28.23 16.54
N VAL A 776 50.27 27.40 17.36
CA VAL A 776 49.69 26.09 16.92
C VAL A 776 48.18 26.17 16.70
N GLY A 777 47.47 26.93 17.55
CA GLY A 777 46.01 27.01 17.45
C GLY A 777 45.47 28.29 18.11
N MET A 778 44.30 28.66 17.60
CA MET A 778 43.48 29.74 18.14
C MET A 778 42.00 29.31 18.09
N THR A 779 41.24 29.56 19.11
CA THR A 779 39.82 29.28 19.13
C THR A 779 39.08 30.28 20.02
N VAL A 780 37.84 30.57 19.72
CA VAL A 780 36.94 31.35 20.57
C VAL A 780 36.46 30.46 21.71
N VAL A 781 36.48 30.94 22.92
CA VAL A 781 36.17 30.16 24.12
C VAL A 781 35.31 30.96 25.09
N ASN A 782 34.52 30.23 25.87
CA ASN A 782 33.86 30.74 27.05
C ASN A 782 34.69 30.39 28.30
N PRO A 783 34.67 31.20 29.36
CA PRO A 783 35.39 30.88 30.59
C PRO A 783 35.07 29.53 31.24
N LYS A 784 33.91 28.99 30.95
CA LYS A 784 33.43 27.70 31.47
C LYS A 784 33.84 26.49 30.64
N ASP A 785 34.39 26.69 29.45
CA ASP A 785 34.83 25.62 28.57
C ASP A 785 36.03 24.87 29.15
N GLU A 786 36.21 23.64 28.65
CA GLU A 786 37.36 22.82 28.93
C GLU A 786 38.33 22.86 27.74
N LEU A 787 39.61 23.04 28.05
CA LEU A 787 40.69 23.03 27.07
C LEU A 787 41.44 21.70 27.09
N TYR A 788 41.56 21.10 25.93
CA TYR A 788 42.40 19.94 25.67
C TYR A 788 43.64 20.40 24.88
N ILE A 789 44.81 20.08 25.41
CA ILE A 789 46.11 20.37 24.75
C ILE A 789 46.80 19.06 24.46
N ILE A 790 47.29 18.92 23.23
CA ILE A 790 47.82 17.66 22.71
C ILE A 790 49.25 17.92 22.25
N THR A 791 50.18 17.05 22.63
CA THR A 791 51.59 17.14 22.25
C THR A 791 51.93 16.12 21.16
N ALA A 792 53.06 16.30 20.52
CA ALA A 792 53.61 15.41 19.50
C ALA A 792 53.94 14.01 20.07
N ALA A 793 54.28 13.90 21.34
CA ALA A 793 54.47 12.65 22.05
C ALA A 793 53.13 11.97 22.47
N GLY A 794 51.96 12.53 22.08
CA GLY A 794 50.63 11.97 22.39
C GLY A 794 50.15 12.26 23.81
N ILE A 795 50.78 13.15 24.55
CA ILE A 795 50.34 13.56 25.87
C ILE A 795 49.15 14.51 25.74
N VAL A 796 48.05 14.20 26.44
CA VAL A 796 46.84 15.03 26.45
C VAL A 796 46.68 15.62 27.86
N ILE A 797 46.55 16.93 27.96
CA ILE A 797 46.18 17.64 29.18
C ILE A 797 44.81 18.25 29.04
N ARG A 798 43.98 18.10 30.07
CA ARG A 798 42.66 18.69 30.17
C ARG A 798 42.71 19.71 31.32
N MET A 799 42.24 20.92 31.04
CA MET A 799 42.15 22.00 32.03
C MET A 799 40.95 22.90 31.74
N ASP A 800 40.49 23.63 32.77
CA ASP A 800 39.43 24.61 32.58
C ASP A 800 40.00 25.88 31.95
N VAL A 801 39.27 26.50 31.04
CA VAL A 801 39.68 27.71 30.33
C VAL A 801 39.85 28.88 31.30
N ASP A 802 39.10 28.95 32.41
CA ASP A 802 39.15 30.02 33.42
C ASP A 802 40.48 30.06 34.15
N GLN A 803 41.23 28.97 34.20
CA GLN A 803 42.56 28.93 34.82
C GLN A 803 43.61 29.70 34.02
N LEU A 804 43.32 30.05 32.77
CA LEU A 804 44.22 30.86 31.94
C LEU A 804 43.98 32.35 32.19
N ARG A 805 45.07 33.10 32.28
CA ARG A 805 44.97 34.55 32.48
C ARG A 805 44.50 35.26 31.23
N GLU A 806 43.63 36.25 31.40
CA GLU A 806 43.33 37.26 30.37
C GLU A 806 44.53 38.18 30.19
N LEU A 807 45.02 38.31 28.95
CA LEU A 807 46.18 39.11 28.61
C LEU A 807 45.91 39.86 27.29
N LYS A 808 46.59 41.01 27.14
CA LYS A 808 46.52 41.77 25.92
C LYS A 808 47.11 41.03 24.73
N ARG A 809 46.68 41.39 23.52
CA ARG A 809 47.01 40.77 22.24
C ARG A 809 48.55 40.62 22.05
N ASN A 810 49.38 41.64 22.23
CA ASN A 810 50.82 41.60 21.97
C ASN A 810 51.61 41.19 23.24
N THR A 811 51.38 39.97 23.73
CA THR A 811 52.06 39.39 24.93
C THR A 811 52.52 37.96 24.64
N GLN A 812 53.40 37.42 25.52
CA GLN A 812 54.00 36.07 25.36
C GLN A 812 53.13 34.93 26.01
N GLY A 813 52.03 35.27 26.63
CA GLY A 813 51.21 34.31 27.40
C GLY A 813 51.86 33.81 28.68
N VAL A 814 51.24 32.74 29.22
CA VAL A 814 51.69 32.02 30.41
C VAL A 814 51.94 30.56 30.07
N ASN A 815 52.65 29.84 30.93
CA ASN A 815 52.85 28.41 30.74
C ASN A 815 51.54 27.67 30.97
N VAL A 816 51.07 26.92 30.01
CA VAL A 816 49.84 26.13 30.02
C VAL A 816 50.15 24.65 30.24
N ILE A 817 51.26 24.18 29.71
CA ILE A 817 51.73 22.82 29.83
C ILE A 817 53.25 22.80 29.94
N THR A 818 53.79 21.99 30.84
CA THR A 818 55.22 21.74 30.93
C THR A 818 55.57 20.54 30.04
N LEU A 819 56.27 20.82 28.93
CA LEU A 819 56.64 19.82 27.96
C LEU A 819 57.88 19.06 28.39
N ARG A 820 58.02 17.82 27.95
CA ARG A 820 59.25 17.03 28.06
C ARG A 820 60.28 17.55 27.07
N GLU A 821 61.55 17.24 27.25
CA GLU A 821 62.62 17.64 26.33
C GLU A 821 62.35 17.09 24.93
N GLY A 822 62.26 17.97 23.96
CA GLY A 822 62.02 17.66 22.53
C GLY A 822 60.56 17.54 22.16
N ASP A 823 59.58 17.61 23.10
CA ASP A 823 58.16 17.54 22.80
C ASP A 823 57.57 18.91 22.42
N LYS A 824 56.50 18.96 21.65
CA LYS A 824 55.83 20.18 21.19
C LYS A 824 54.31 20.00 21.22
N VAL A 825 53.57 21.07 21.51
CA VAL A 825 52.10 21.09 21.30
C VAL A 825 51.81 21.01 19.81
N THR A 826 50.93 20.15 19.42
CA THR A 826 50.51 19.94 18.02
C THR A 826 49.08 20.35 17.75
N ALA A 827 48.17 20.27 18.72
CA ALA A 827 46.78 20.66 18.56
C ALA A 827 46.15 21.11 19.87
N ILE A 828 45.08 21.90 19.76
CA ILE A 828 44.20 22.30 20.83
C ILE A 828 42.76 22.04 20.45
N ALA A 829 41.93 21.72 21.44
CA ALA A 829 40.47 21.65 21.27
C ALA A 829 39.79 22.25 22.50
N ALA A 830 38.86 23.17 22.31
CA ALA A 830 37.95 23.63 23.32
C ALA A 830 36.64 22.86 23.22
N VAL A 831 36.12 22.40 24.34
CA VAL A 831 34.87 21.65 24.42
C VAL A 831 34.01 22.37 25.47
N GLU A 832 32.77 22.65 25.10
CA GLU A 832 31.79 23.18 26.07
C GLU A 832 31.71 22.26 27.28
N SER A 833 31.64 22.85 28.48
CA SER A 833 31.57 22.02 29.68
C SER A 833 30.34 21.17 29.69
N GLU A 834 30.46 19.91 30.13
CA GLU A 834 29.34 18.97 30.29
C GLU A 834 28.14 19.57 31.05
N GLU A 835 28.31 20.74 31.74
CA GLU A 835 27.22 21.43 32.45
C GLU A 835 26.28 22.25 31.56
N GLU A 836 26.69 22.67 30.38
CA GLU A 836 25.86 23.41 29.43
C GLU A 836 25.17 22.49 28.42
N ILE A 837 25.81 21.42 28.03
CA ILE A 837 25.27 20.40 27.08
C ILE A 837 23.99 19.73 27.59
N VAL A 838 23.75 19.76 28.91
CA VAL A 838 22.55 19.13 29.56
C VAL A 838 21.43 20.14 29.89
N LYS A 839 21.61 21.42 29.53
CA LYS A 839 20.62 22.49 29.86
C LYS A 839 19.84 23.01 28.65
N GLU A 840 20.26 22.70 27.43
CA GLU A 840 19.48 22.86 26.18
C GLU A 840 18.72 21.58 25.84
#